data_68f0fa6d8b3e8887cdbb614de6f66692
#
_entry.id   68f0fa6d8b3e8887cdbb614de6f66692
#
_cell.length_a   1.000
_cell.length_b   1.000
_cell.length_c   1.000
_cell.angle_alpha   90.00
_cell.angle_beta   90.00
_cell.angle_gamma   90.00
#
_symmetry.space_group_name_H-M   'P 1'
#
loop_
_entity.id
_entity.type
_entity.pdbx_description
1 polymer ?
#
loop_
_entity_poly.entity_id
_entity_poly.type
_entity_poly.pdbx_seq_one_letter_code
_entity_poly.pdbx_strand_id
1 'polypeptide(L)'
;MRLIVEDYKYKADSVQPILKDIINEPKAQDGFVSVNYVGYCYNKNIDDCIFILPKVIIDEAGKVFGHYLPEDIIDVEKAYENKILTQEEHRFLYTFSVWIYRAIGEYNRLNYQSEIVCKSFYSTLDQSKKETEGTLLDIILSLDKFNKENQDFFLFIIKNIHSGYNKINWNKTISKQQPLLQKGTPIYLNPVNKKKQINFDEELLVIFFSILQYVNDKYGFECSINYNYKLISGAAFENYLNGYGTRRLRQIKYKYFSDKALQLWKLCYAFFEMSDNIHSSNQESDYLLVKSFHVVFESMIDELLGDKDIVKPLKENKDGKIIDHIYQYESVINPDPIYYIGDSKYYKLGHNVGDYSEYKQYTYAKNVIQYNMDLFLNRKEHLKYRDEITEGYNVTPNFFISAKIEEPYDYSSSNLLPRENLNKCSRQFENRLFDRDTLWLAHYDINFLFVLSLYAGSNEYTKQVFREDTRTKFREHTMKRIANNYQFYILKVKRNNNYQEIIDRYFRKLSGKIFCPYTDSSLILLALDKREIFAKENQEIMDLIDEHFHYAKFELGNNPHDAICPKHVLYRIGEERLSMVADGGNSKIRPTELYLENCKDKTFLIGCFKDNEHLQWMYADKEKPIRYNIRFGTEREGAVTLRTEGVKSVNFLVLYNFKNECDFTIYRVVKHEVKTREEMIVLNYPTPQSDYIVYSLGEQVVIPGIDVAKILFHKRIDRKARYIDGAPLFLEGWKI
;
A
#
# COMPACT_ATOMS: atom_id res chain seq x y z
N MET A 1 -18.22 -25.51 9.77
CA MET A 1 -18.40 -24.06 9.45
C MET A 1 -19.63 -23.88 8.58
N ARG A 2 -20.45 -22.83 8.83
CA ARG A 2 -21.63 -22.48 8.05
C ARG A 2 -21.42 -21.17 7.30
N LEU A 3 -21.85 -21.10 6.03
CA LEU A 3 -21.81 -19.89 5.20
C LEU A 3 -23.19 -19.43 4.80
N ILE A 4 -23.45 -18.14 4.96
CA ILE A 4 -24.66 -17.46 4.51
C ILE A 4 -24.22 -16.24 3.71
N VAL A 5 -24.98 -15.82 2.71
CA VAL A 5 -24.62 -14.66 1.88
C VAL A 5 -25.62 -13.52 2.07
N GLU A 6 -25.11 -12.30 2.23
CA GLU A 6 -25.88 -11.06 2.38
C GLU A 6 -26.83 -10.88 1.19
N ASP A 7 -28.05 -10.40 1.46
CA ASP A 7 -29.08 -10.07 0.46
C ASP A 7 -29.48 -11.23 -0.49
N TYR A 8 -29.15 -12.48 -0.14
CA TYR A 8 -29.66 -13.64 -0.85
C TYR A 8 -30.95 -14.15 -0.18
N LYS A 9 -31.90 -14.63 -0.97
CA LYS A 9 -33.20 -15.15 -0.50
C LYS A 9 -33.11 -16.66 -0.26
N TYR A 10 -32.93 -17.07 0.97
CA TYR A 10 -32.95 -18.48 1.39
C TYR A 10 -34.35 -18.94 1.76
N LYS A 11 -34.61 -20.24 1.61
CA LYS A 11 -35.79 -20.86 2.22
C LYS A 11 -35.70 -20.75 3.75
N ALA A 12 -36.80 -20.33 4.40
CA ALA A 12 -36.83 -20.10 5.83
C ALA A 12 -36.34 -21.33 6.64
N ASP A 13 -36.83 -22.51 6.28
CA ASP A 13 -36.49 -23.77 6.95
C ASP A 13 -34.95 -24.09 6.93
N SER A 14 -34.24 -23.61 5.92
CA SER A 14 -32.80 -23.90 5.79
C SER A 14 -31.91 -23.01 6.66
N VAL A 15 -32.33 -21.79 6.97
CA VAL A 15 -31.48 -20.75 7.57
C VAL A 15 -31.98 -20.27 8.92
N GLN A 16 -33.29 -20.30 9.20
CA GLN A 16 -33.82 -19.90 10.51
C GLN A 16 -33.23 -20.67 11.70
N PRO A 17 -33.03 -21.99 11.65
CA PRO A 17 -32.39 -22.72 12.76
C PRO A 17 -30.95 -22.27 13.03
N ILE A 18 -30.24 -21.80 11.97
CA ILE A 18 -28.86 -21.38 12.03
C ILE A 18 -28.74 -19.98 12.65
N LEU A 19 -29.67 -19.08 12.31
CA LEU A 19 -29.65 -17.67 12.73
C LEU A 19 -30.47 -17.37 13.98
N LYS A 20 -31.19 -18.39 14.53
CA LYS A 20 -31.97 -18.23 15.72
C LYS A 20 -31.11 -17.73 16.88
N ASP A 21 -31.61 -16.75 17.61
CA ASP A 21 -30.99 -16.14 18.80
C ASP A 21 -29.68 -15.32 18.55
N ILE A 22 -29.25 -15.15 17.29
CA ILE A 22 -28.05 -14.36 16.95
C ILE A 22 -28.41 -12.95 16.50
N ILE A 23 -29.41 -12.82 15.64
CA ILE A 23 -29.83 -11.56 15.03
C ILE A 23 -31.32 -11.40 15.31
N ASN A 24 -31.81 -10.17 15.47
CA ASN A 24 -33.23 -9.88 15.42
C ASN A 24 -33.83 -10.64 14.23
N GLU A 25 -34.59 -11.70 14.50
CA GLU A 25 -35.01 -12.70 13.52
C GLU A 25 -35.42 -12.03 12.21
N PRO A 26 -34.74 -12.29 11.08
CA PRO A 26 -35.19 -11.79 9.82
C PRO A 26 -36.59 -12.39 9.55
N LYS A 27 -37.61 -11.56 9.54
CA LYS A 27 -38.97 -12.01 9.36
C LYS A 27 -39.09 -12.67 7.99
N ALA A 28 -39.53 -13.94 8.00
CA ALA A 28 -39.83 -14.62 6.75
C ALA A 28 -40.89 -13.88 5.99
N GLN A 29 -40.59 -13.46 4.77
CA GLN A 29 -41.55 -12.93 3.82
C GLN A 29 -41.77 -14.01 2.75
N ASP A 30 -43.02 -14.43 2.59
CA ASP A 30 -43.41 -15.47 1.61
C ASP A 30 -42.59 -16.78 1.70
N GLY A 31 -42.17 -17.19 2.92
CA GLY A 31 -41.40 -18.41 3.13
C GLY A 31 -39.89 -18.26 2.86
N PHE A 32 -39.43 -17.07 2.55
CA PHE A 32 -38.01 -16.77 2.34
C PHE A 32 -37.44 -15.82 3.41
N VAL A 33 -36.16 -15.98 3.70
CA VAL A 33 -35.39 -15.15 4.62
C VAL A 33 -34.20 -14.56 3.88
N SER A 34 -33.94 -13.27 4.07
CA SER A 34 -32.75 -12.59 3.58
C SER A 34 -32.07 -11.90 4.75
N VAL A 35 -30.73 -11.94 4.77
CA VAL A 35 -29.89 -11.38 5.82
C VAL A 35 -29.18 -10.14 5.30
N ASN A 36 -29.21 -9.05 6.05
CA ASN A 36 -28.56 -7.79 5.71
C ASN A 36 -27.36 -7.45 6.62
N TYR A 37 -26.69 -8.48 7.12
CA TYR A 37 -25.47 -8.39 7.91
C TYR A 37 -24.34 -9.11 7.20
N VAL A 38 -23.11 -8.73 7.50
CA VAL A 38 -21.87 -9.41 7.10
C VAL A 38 -20.98 -9.59 8.33
N GLY A 39 -20.34 -10.73 8.46
CA GLY A 39 -19.38 -10.99 9.54
C GLY A 39 -19.41 -12.39 10.08
N TYR A 40 -19.10 -12.52 11.36
CA TYR A 40 -18.92 -13.78 12.08
C TYR A 40 -19.89 -13.86 13.26
N CYS A 41 -20.40 -15.04 13.50
CA CYS A 41 -21.05 -15.40 14.76
C CYS A 41 -20.82 -16.88 15.09
N TYR A 42 -20.78 -17.17 16.39
CA TYR A 42 -20.80 -18.53 16.90
C TYR A 42 -22.17 -18.79 17.53
N ASN A 43 -22.84 -19.84 17.11
CA ASN A 43 -24.14 -20.23 17.66
C ASN A 43 -23.99 -21.47 18.52
N LYS A 44 -24.24 -21.30 19.81
CA LYS A 44 -24.17 -22.37 20.83
C LYS A 44 -25.17 -23.51 20.55
N ASN A 45 -26.35 -23.20 20.00
CA ASN A 45 -27.40 -24.19 19.80
C ASN A 45 -27.04 -25.23 18.73
N ILE A 46 -26.26 -24.82 17.71
CA ILE A 46 -25.76 -25.72 16.69
C ILE A 46 -24.30 -26.07 16.87
N ASP A 47 -23.66 -25.45 17.88
CA ASP A 47 -22.23 -25.62 18.26
C ASP A 47 -21.28 -25.43 17.06
N ASP A 48 -21.54 -24.39 16.24
CA ASP A 48 -20.78 -24.14 15.01
C ASP A 48 -20.55 -22.64 14.74
N CYS A 49 -19.47 -22.36 13.98
CA CYS A 49 -19.12 -21.04 13.48
C CYS A 49 -19.94 -20.72 12.22
N ILE A 50 -20.50 -19.53 12.16
CA ILE A 50 -21.28 -19.02 11.04
C ILE A 50 -20.60 -17.77 10.50
N PHE A 51 -20.38 -17.74 9.20
CA PHE A 51 -19.95 -16.53 8.50
C PHE A 51 -21.01 -16.06 7.52
N ILE A 52 -21.31 -14.77 7.58
CA ILE A 52 -22.18 -14.11 6.63
C ILE A 52 -21.30 -13.33 5.66
N LEU A 53 -21.30 -13.76 4.42
CA LEU A 53 -20.42 -13.25 3.36
C LEU A 53 -21.06 -12.06 2.62
N PRO A 54 -20.26 -11.15 2.08
CA PRO A 54 -20.74 -9.97 1.38
C PRO A 54 -21.36 -10.31 0.03
N LYS A 55 -22.42 -9.61 -0.35
CA LYS A 55 -23.19 -9.83 -1.59
C LYS A 55 -22.42 -9.65 -2.90
N VAL A 56 -21.28 -8.99 -2.87
CA VAL A 56 -20.44 -8.75 -4.06
C VAL A 56 -19.92 -10.05 -4.68
N ILE A 57 -19.94 -11.17 -3.92
CA ILE A 57 -19.53 -12.49 -4.39
C ILE A 57 -20.58 -13.19 -5.25
N ILE A 58 -21.80 -12.64 -5.33
CA ILE A 58 -22.89 -13.20 -6.11
C ILE A 58 -22.89 -12.59 -7.52
N ASP A 59 -22.88 -13.45 -8.53
CA ASP A 59 -22.98 -13.05 -9.92
C ASP A 59 -24.44 -12.75 -10.34
N GLU A 60 -24.66 -12.38 -11.60
CA GLU A 60 -25.98 -12.11 -12.17
C GLU A 60 -26.90 -13.34 -12.18
N ALA A 61 -26.34 -14.55 -12.20
CA ALA A 61 -27.07 -15.81 -12.14
C ALA A 61 -27.42 -16.22 -10.70
N GLY A 62 -27.04 -15.44 -9.70
CA GLY A 62 -27.26 -15.72 -8.28
C GLY A 62 -26.28 -16.73 -7.70
N LYS A 63 -25.17 -17.02 -8.38
CA LYS A 63 -24.16 -17.99 -7.94
C LYS A 63 -23.00 -17.30 -7.21
N VAL A 64 -22.48 -17.96 -6.19
CA VAL A 64 -21.26 -17.57 -5.47
C VAL A 64 -20.06 -17.90 -6.34
N PHE A 65 -19.22 -16.90 -6.60
CA PHE A 65 -18.04 -16.99 -7.47
C PHE A 65 -18.30 -17.62 -8.86
N GLY A 66 -19.55 -17.50 -9.36
CA GLY A 66 -19.93 -18.07 -10.66
C GLY A 66 -20.16 -19.58 -10.67
N HIS A 67 -19.99 -20.29 -9.55
CA HIS A 67 -20.01 -21.74 -9.52
C HIS A 67 -21.16 -22.34 -8.71
N TYR A 68 -21.41 -21.89 -7.48
CA TYR A 68 -22.29 -22.55 -6.51
C TYR A 68 -23.53 -21.73 -6.22
N LEU A 69 -24.66 -22.40 -6.03
CA LEU A 69 -25.78 -21.76 -5.38
C LEU A 69 -25.47 -21.55 -3.88
N PRO A 70 -25.84 -20.42 -3.28
CA PRO A 70 -25.62 -20.19 -1.85
C PRO A 70 -26.17 -21.30 -0.94
N GLU A 71 -27.26 -21.97 -1.34
CA GLU A 71 -27.83 -23.10 -0.59
C GLU A 71 -26.91 -24.32 -0.54
N ASP A 72 -26.13 -24.55 -1.59
CA ASP A 72 -25.25 -25.74 -1.71
C ASP A 72 -24.04 -25.66 -0.80
N ILE A 73 -23.66 -24.45 -0.35
CA ILE A 73 -22.47 -24.17 0.47
C ILE A 73 -22.80 -23.71 1.88
N ILE A 74 -24.08 -23.79 2.32
CA ILE A 74 -24.45 -23.43 3.70
C ILE A 74 -23.62 -24.25 4.69
N ASP A 75 -23.43 -25.55 4.46
CA ASP A 75 -22.61 -26.46 5.26
C ASP A 75 -21.34 -26.79 4.45
N VAL A 76 -20.25 -26.08 4.73
CA VAL A 76 -19.01 -26.16 3.98
C VAL A 76 -18.37 -27.55 4.05
N GLU A 77 -18.42 -28.19 5.22
CA GLU A 77 -17.86 -29.52 5.40
C GLU A 77 -18.63 -30.58 4.60
N LYS A 78 -19.95 -30.53 4.67
CA LYS A 78 -20.80 -31.43 3.86
C LYS A 78 -20.64 -31.16 2.35
N ALA A 79 -20.51 -29.91 1.94
CA ALA A 79 -20.26 -29.57 0.54
C ALA A 79 -18.91 -30.14 0.06
N TYR A 80 -17.89 -30.11 0.90
CA TYR A 80 -16.59 -30.71 0.61
C TYR A 80 -16.67 -32.25 0.58
N GLU A 81 -17.28 -32.87 1.58
CA GLU A 81 -17.50 -34.35 1.61
C GLU A 81 -18.28 -34.86 0.40
N ASN A 82 -19.29 -34.12 -0.03
CA ASN A 82 -20.11 -34.41 -1.21
C ASN A 82 -19.42 -34.06 -2.54
N LYS A 83 -18.16 -33.61 -2.52
CA LYS A 83 -17.38 -33.20 -3.70
C LYS A 83 -18.02 -32.07 -4.51
N ILE A 84 -18.83 -31.23 -3.88
CA ILE A 84 -19.30 -29.99 -4.46
C ILE A 84 -18.15 -28.98 -4.48
N LEU A 85 -17.35 -28.94 -3.40
CA LEU A 85 -16.16 -28.11 -3.27
C LEU A 85 -14.90 -28.93 -3.48
N THR A 86 -13.94 -28.38 -4.20
CA THR A 86 -12.55 -28.87 -4.24
C THR A 86 -11.81 -28.51 -2.97
N GLN A 87 -10.64 -29.10 -2.72
CA GLN A 87 -9.81 -28.78 -1.56
C GLN A 87 -9.34 -27.32 -1.59
N GLU A 88 -8.99 -26.78 -2.76
CA GLU A 88 -8.55 -25.40 -2.91
C GLU A 88 -9.68 -24.42 -2.61
N GLU A 89 -10.89 -24.68 -3.09
CA GLU A 89 -12.08 -23.87 -2.85
C GLU A 89 -12.52 -23.91 -1.39
N HIS A 90 -12.48 -25.09 -0.76
CA HIS A 90 -12.74 -25.24 0.67
C HIS A 90 -11.77 -24.36 1.49
N ARG A 91 -10.45 -24.46 1.22
CA ARG A 91 -9.42 -23.65 1.87
C ARG A 91 -9.61 -22.15 1.61
N PHE A 92 -9.97 -21.79 0.38
CA PHE A 92 -10.21 -20.39 0.04
C PHE A 92 -11.39 -19.80 0.80
N LEU A 93 -12.52 -20.51 0.91
CA LEU A 93 -13.70 -20.06 1.65
C LEU A 93 -13.37 -19.77 3.12
N TYR A 94 -12.53 -20.59 3.75
CA TYR A 94 -12.02 -20.31 5.08
C TYR A 94 -11.19 -19.04 5.14
N THR A 95 -10.22 -18.93 4.26
CA THR A 95 -9.33 -17.77 4.19
C THR A 95 -10.13 -16.48 3.96
N PHE A 96 -11.08 -16.51 3.05
CA PHE A 96 -11.96 -15.41 2.73
C PHE A 96 -12.83 -15.00 3.93
N SER A 97 -13.42 -15.97 4.62
CA SER A 97 -14.20 -15.73 5.84
C SER A 97 -13.37 -15.05 6.94
N VAL A 98 -12.13 -15.48 7.11
CA VAL A 98 -11.19 -14.86 8.06
C VAL A 98 -10.81 -13.44 7.63
N TRP A 99 -10.65 -13.17 6.35
CA TRP A 99 -10.39 -11.80 5.88
C TRP A 99 -11.58 -10.87 6.14
N ILE A 100 -12.80 -11.33 5.91
CA ILE A 100 -14.03 -10.58 6.24
C ILE A 100 -14.04 -10.23 7.73
N TYR A 101 -13.81 -11.23 8.59
CA TYR A 101 -13.76 -11.03 10.03
C TYR A 101 -12.72 -9.99 10.44
N ARG A 102 -11.48 -10.13 9.94
CA ARG A 102 -10.40 -9.20 10.23
C ARG A 102 -10.68 -7.79 9.73
N ALA A 103 -11.30 -7.66 8.55
CA ALA A 103 -11.67 -6.38 8.00
C ALA A 103 -12.73 -5.66 8.86
N ILE A 104 -13.71 -6.37 9.37
CA ILE A 104 -14.70 -5.82 10.29
C ILE A 104 -14.05 -5.46 11.63
N GLY A 105 -13.13 -6.29 12.13
CA GLY A 105 -12.35 -6.02 13.33
C GLY A 105 -11.51 -4.74 13.19
N GLU A 106 -10.82 -4.57 12.06
CA GLU A 106 -10.04 -3.37 11.77
C GLU A 106 -10.92 -2.13 11.62
N TYR A 107 -12.05 -2.25 10.93
CA TYR A 107 -13.04 -1.18 10.86
C TYR A 107 -13.55 -0.76 12.24
N ASN A 108 -13.89 -1.73 13.11
CA ASN A 108 -14.33 -1.47 14.48
C ASN A 108 -13.23 -0.83 15.33
N ARG A 109 -11.97 -1.19 15.12
CA ARG A 109 -10.82 -0.58 15.79
C ARG A 109 -10.63 0.89 15.42
N LEU A 110 -10.79 1.21 14.13
CA LEU A 110 -10.68 2.58 13.62
C LEU A 110 -11.90 3.45 13.98
N ASN A 111 -13.08 2.84 14.10
CA ASN A 111 -14.37 3.49 14.31
C ASN A 111 -15.09 2.91 15.54
N TYR A 112 -14.46 2.95 16.70
CA TYR A 112 -14.91 2.26 17.93
C TYR A 112 -16.36 2.57 18.38
N GLN A 113 -16.91 3.72 18.02
CA GLN A 113 -18.27 4.14 18.35
C GLN A 113 -19.27 3.96 17.18
N SER A 114 -18.91 3.19 16.18
CA SER A 114 -19.80 3.00 15.02
C SER A 114 -21.03 2.17 15.40
N GLU A 115 -22.20 2.74 15.15
CA GLU A 115 -23.50 2.08 15.41
C GLU A 115 -23.82 0.94 14.44
N ILE A 116 -23.08 0.81 13.34
CA ILE A 116 -23.30 -0.26 12.36
C ILE A 116 -22.64 -1.58 12.76
N VAL A 117 -21.69 -1.56 13.72
CA VAL A 117 -21.04 -2.77 14.23
C VAL A 117 -21.80 -3.32 15.43
N CYS A 118 -22.36 -4.51 15.25
CA CYS A 118 -23.00 -5.28 16.31
C CYS A 118 -21.97 -6.29 16.86
N LYS A 119 -21.72 -6.25 18.16
CA LYS A 119 -20.77 -7.14 18.82
C LYS A 119 -21.31 -7.64 20.14
N SER A 120 -21.05 -8.91 20.42
CA SER A 120 -21.25 -9.52 21.72
C SER A 120 -20.12 -10.52 21.95
N PHE A 121 -19.45 -10.40 23.07
CA PHE A 121 -18.31 -11.25 23.42
C PHE A 121 -18.57 -11.90 24.75
N TYR A 122 -18.13 -13.15 24.92
CA TYR A 122 -18.08 -13.77 26.23
C TYR A 122 -17.05 -13.04 27.11
N SER A 123 -17.48 -12.56 28.29
CA SER A 123 -16.57 -11.83 29.19
C SER A 123 -15.59 -12.81 29.83
N THR A 124 -14.30 -12.54 29.73
CA THR A 124 -13.28 -13.21 30.50
C THR A 124 -13.17 -12.59 31.89
N LEU A 125 -13.08 -13.43 32.95
CA LEU A 125 -13.15 -13.01 34.35
C LEU A 125 -11.93 -12.25 34.88
N ASP A 126 -10.92 -11.98 34.08
CA ASP A 126 -9.73 -11.24 34.53
C ASP A 126 -9.96 -9.72 34.43
N GLN A 127 -10.62 -9.16 35.44
CA GLN A 127 -10.96 -7.72 35.57
C GLN A 127 -9.73 -6.79 35.66
N SER A 128 -8.52 -7.33 35.68
CA SER A 128 -7.31 -6.52 35.90
C SER A 128 -6.66 -5.93 34.67
N LYS A 129 -7.08 -6.30 33.44
CA LYS A 129 -6.55 -5.71 32.19
C LYS A 129 -7.58 -5.66 31.07
N LYS A 130 -7.84 -4.46 30.57
CA LYS A 130 -8.70 -4.09 29.42
C LYS A 130 -8.31 -4.70 28.06
N GLU A 131 -7.52 -5.77 27.98
CA GLU A 131 -6.85 -6.18 26.76
C GLU A 131 -7.34 -7.49 26.12
N THR A 132 -8.42 -8.10 26.60
CA THR A 132 -8.88 -9.41 26.04
C THR A 132 -10.40 -9.47 25.85
N GLU A 133 -11.01 -8.43 25.32
CA GLU A 133 -12.34 -8.50 24.74
C GLU A 133 -12.20 -9.00 23.28
N GLY A 134 -12.45 -10.27 23.04
CA GLY A 134 -12.37 -10.87 21.70
C GLY A 134 -13.31 -12.05 21.56
N THR A 135 -13.61 -12.45 20.33
CA THR A 135 -14.40 -13.63 20.01
C THR A 135 -13.58 -14.91 20.15
N LEU A 136 -14.25 -16.08 20.16
CA LEU A 136 -13.58 -17.38 20.05
C LEU A 136 -12.66 -17.43 18.82
N LEU A 137 -13.08 -16.83 17.71
CA LEU A 137 -12.29 -16.76 16.48
C LEU A 137 -10.98 -15.97 16.66
N ASP A 138 -10.97 -14.87 17.43
CA ASP A 138 -9.75 -14.11 17.72
C ASP A 138 -8.71 -14.98 18.43
N ILE A 139 -9.16 -15.81 19.37
CA ILE A 139 -8.28 -16.73 20.11
C ILE A 139 -7.72 -17.79 19.16
N ILE A 140 -8.56 -18.40 18.31
CA ILE A 140 -8.15 -19.39 17.32
C ILE A 140 -7.12 -18.79 16.35
N LEU A 141 -7.38 -17.60 15.81
CA LEU A 141 -6.46 -16.91 14.91
C LEU A 141 -5.14 -16.54 15.59
N SER A 142 -5.19 -16.19 16.88
CA SER A 142 -3.99 -15.88 17.66
C SER A 142 -3.14 -17.12 17.94
N LEU A 143 -3.77 -18.28 18.16
CA LEU A 143 -3.08 -19.57 18.31
C LEU A 143 -2.41 -19.99 16.98
N ASP A 144 -3.11 -19.89 15.86
CA ASP A 144 -2.55 -20.19 14.54
C ASP A 144 -1.39 -19.23 14.18
N LYS A 145 -1.55 -17.93 14.44
CA LYS A 145 -0.50 -16.95 14.27
C LYS A 145 0.73 -17.27 15.10
N PHE A 146 0.54 -17.60 16.39
CA PHE A 146 1.63 -18.01 17.27
C PHE A 146 2.36 -19.22 16.71
N ASN A 147 1.62 -20.21 16.21
CA ASN A 147 2.17 -21.39 15.56
C ASN A 147 3.07 -21.03 14.38
N LYS A 148 2.59 -20.21 13.45
CA LYS A 148 3.31 -19.80 12.22
C LYS A 148 4.57 -18.97 12.53
N GLU A 149 4.49 -18.06 13.48
CA GLU A 149 5.59 -17.13 13.80
C GLU A 149 6.67 -17.71 14.74
N ASN A 150 6.37 -18.78 15.47
CA ASN A 150 7.24 -19.29 16.54
C ASN A 150 7.69 -20.74 16.33
N GLN A 151 7.86 -21.19 15.09
CA GLN A 151 8.31 -22.56 14.79
C GLN A 151 9.63 -22.94 15.49
N ASP A 152 10.54 -21.98 15.64
CA ASP A 152 11.81 -22.19 16.37
C ASP A 152 11.59 -22.46 17.87
N PHE A 153 10.52 -21.94 18.46
CA PHE A 153 10.20 -22.15 19.87
C PHE A 153 9.89 -23.61 20.18
N PHE A 154 9.32 -24.35 19.23
CA PHE A 154 8.98 -25.76 19.41
C PHE A 154 10.18 -26.71 19.33
N LEU A 155 11.35 -26.22 18.89
CA LEU A 155 12.53 -27.02 18.63
C LEU A 155 13.54 -27.13 19.79
N PHE A 156 13.32 -26.41 20.92
CA PHE A 156 14.38 -26.25 21.90
C PHE A 156 14.04 -26.74 23.32
N ILE A 157 14.66 -27.89 23.65
CA ILE A 157 14.89 -28.22 25.07
C ILE A 157 16.36 -28.65 25.23
N ILE A 158 17.00 -28.07 26.24
CA ILE A 158 18.37 -28.41 26.61
C ILE A 158 18.32 -29.56 27.61
N LYS A 159 18.65 -30.76 27.14
CA LYS A 159 18.92 -31.89 28.05
C LYS A 159 20.41 -31.93 28.42
N ASN A 160 20.69 -32.24 29.70
CA ASN A 160 22.06 -32.49 30.12
C ASN A 160 22.36 -33.97 29.94
N ILE A 161 23.48 -34.26 29.25
CA ILE A 161 24.01 -35.61 29.02
C ILE A 161 25.43 -35.67 29.55
N HIS A 162 25.86 -36.87 29.97
CA HIS A 162 27.16 -37.06 30.60
C HIS A 162 28.33 -37.24 29.62
N SER A 163 28.08 -37.37 28.33
CA SER A 163 29.14 -37.55 27.34
C SER A 163 28.73 -36.90 26.00
N GLY A 164 29.71 -36.42 25.24
CA GLY A 164 29.51 -35.87 23.87
C GLY A 164 30.26 -34.57 23.63
N TYR A 165 30.32 -34.15 22.33
CA TYR A 165 31.08 -32.97 21.86
C TYR A 165 30.28 -31.67 21.95
N ASN A 166 29.22 -31.59 22.77
CA ASN A 166 28.37 -30.41 22.87
C ASN A 166 28.89 -29.44 23.96
N LYS A 167 28.29 -28.24 23.96
CA LYS A 167 28.62 -27.21 24.96
C LYS A 167 28.52 -27.70 26.38
N ILE A 168 29.56 -27.51 27.20
CA ILE A 168 29.62 -27.97 28.60
C ILE A 168 28.70 -27.14 29.48
N ASN A 169 27.98 -27.81 30.34
CA ASN A 169 27.23 -27.19 31.45
C ASN A 169 28.13 -27.11 32.69
N TRP A 170 28.90 -26.05 32.79
CA TRP A 170 29.85 -25.88 33.87
C TRP A 170 29.23 -25.92 35.27
N ASN A 171 28.06 -25.31 35.47
CA ASN A 171 27.39 -25.31 36.77
C ASN A 171 27.05 -26.74 37.23
N LYS A 172 26.53 -27.60 36.35
CA LYS A 172 26.25 -29.00 36.66
C LYS A 172 27.51 -29.87 36.72
N THR A 173 28.49 -29.55 35.90
CA THR A 173 29.79 -30.26 35.95
C THR A 173 30.46 -30.05 37.30
N ILE A 174 30.57 -28.80 37.73
CA ILE A 174 31.19 -28.47 39.03
C ILE A 174 30.39 -29.03 40.19
N SER A 175 29.08 -29.04 40.15
CA SER A 175 28.23 -29.53 41.24
C SER A 175 28.12 -31.05 41.34
N LYS A 176 28.34 -31.80 40.24
CA LYS A 176 28.10 -33.25 40.19
C LYS A 176 29.30 -34.13 39.92
N GLN A 177 30.38 -33.54 39.40
CA GLN A 177 31.60 -34.26 38.99
C GLN A 177 32.74 -33.94 39.92
N GLN A 178 33.49 -34.96 40.34
CA GLN A 178 34.72 -34.78 41.11
C GLN A 178 35.84 -34.36 40.16
N PRO A 179 36.54 -33.22 40.39
CA PRO A 179 37.67 -32.84 39.59
C PRO A 179 38.93 -33.62 40.01
N LEU A 180 39.75 -33.94 39.03
CA LEU A 180 41.13 -34.32 39.25
C LEU A 180 41.96 -33.07 39.42
N LEU A 181 42.73 -32.94 40.49
CA LEU A 181 43.60 -31.82 40.74
C LEU A 181 44.99 -32.08 40.10
N GLN A 182 45.33 -31.36 39.06
CA GLN A 182 46.69 -31.41 38.50
C GLN A 182 47.33 -30.02 38.65
N LYS A 183 48.37 -29.97 39.46
CA LYS A 183 49.08 -28.71 39.79
C LYS A 183 48.18 -27.57 40.26
N GLY A 184 47.17 -27.91 41.10
CA GLY A 184 46.19 -26.94 41.62
C GLY A 184 45.05 -26.56 40.70
N THR A 185 45.04 -27.06 39.45
CA THR A 185 43.99 -26.77 38.45
C THR A 185 42.96 -27.95 38.43
N PRO A 186 41.66 -27.70 38.59
CA PRO A 186 40.64 -28.75 38.50
C PRO A 186 40.41 -29.17 37.05
N ILE A 187 40.57 -30.45 36.74
CA ILE A 187 40.29 -31.07 35.44
C ILE A 187 39.09 -32.01 35.60
N TYR A 188 38.05 -31.80 34.81
CA TYR A 188 36.87 -32.64 34.77
C TYR A 188 36.95 -33.62 33.60
N LEU A 189 37.14 -34.92 33.86
CA LEU A 189 37.23 -35.95 32.82
C LEU A 189 35.88 -36.23 32.12
N ASN A 190 34.77 -36.12 32.86
CA ASN A 190 33.47 -36.40 32.35
C ASN A 190 32.53 -35.19 32.50
N PRO A 191 32.73 -34.08 31.71
CA PRO A 191 31.90 -32.91 31.85
C PRO A 191 30.43 -33.20 31.43
N VAL A 192 29.52 -32.61 32.15
CA VAL A 192 28.08 -32.67 31.81
C VAL A 192 27.81 -31.72 30.63
N ASN A 193 27.42 -32.25 29.47
CA ASN A 193 27.19 -31.51 28.27
C ASN A 193 25.71 -31.14 28.07
N LYS A 194 25.48 -30.05 27.37
CA LYS A 194 24.14 -29.58 26.95
C LYS A 194 23.89 -30.03 25.53
N LYS A 195 22.82 -30.80 25.30
CA LYS A 195 22.33 -31.15 23.97
C LYS A 195 20.97 -30.51 23.78
N LYS A 196 20.79 -29.85 22.65
CA LYS A 196 19.46 -29.42 22.21
C LYS A 196 18.70 -30.65 21.71
N GLN A 197 17.53 -30.87 22.23
CA GLN A 197 16.65 -31.98 21.84
C GLN A 197 15.20 -31.54 21.98
N ILE A 198 14.33 -31.95 21.05
CA ILE A 198 12.90 -31.71 21.12
C ILE A 198 12.33 -32.54 22.29
N ASN A 199 11.51 -31.91 23.14
CA ASN A 199 10.79 -32.59 24.19
C ASN A 199 9.33 -32.80 23.77
N PHE A 200 9.04 -33.92 23.20
CA PHE A 200 7.67 -34.28 22.79
C PHE A 200 6.69 -34.53 23.96
N ASP A 201 7.19 -34.53 25.18
CA ASP A 201 6.37 -34.67 26.42
C ASP A 201 6.12 -33.32 27.11
N GLU A 202 6.47 -32.19 26.49
CA GLU A 202 6.22 -30.87 27.06
C GLU A 202 4.73 -30.57 27.11
N GLU A 203 4.20 -30.50 28.31
CA GLU A 203 2.77 -30.47 28.58
C GLU A 203 2.04 -29.28 27.93
N LEU A 204 2.66 -28.08 27.95
CA LEU A 204 2.07 -26.90 27.32
C LEU A 204 1.96 -27.08 25.80
N LEU A 205 2.99 -27.67 25.16
CA LEU A 205 2.98 -27.92 23.74
C LEU A 205 2.02 -29.04 23.33
N VAL A 206 1.90 -30.07 24.17
CA VAL A 206 0.89 -31.13 24.00
C VAL A 206 -0.51 -30.52 24.04
N ILE A 207 -0.79 -29.66 25.01
CA ILE A 207 -2.09 -28.97 25.13
C ILE A 207 -2.31 -28.08 23.91
N PHE A 208 -1.31 -27.28 23.50
CA PHE A 208 -1.39 -26.37 22.38
C PHE A 208 -1.73 -27.11 21.09
N PHE A 209 -0.96 -28.13 20.69
CA PHE A 209 -1.24 -28.88 19.48
C PHE A 209 -2.54 -29.68 19.54
N SER A 210 -2.97 -30.08 20.73
CA SER A 210 -4.29 -30.72 20.92
C SER A 210 -5.43 -29.74 20.69
N ILE A 211 -5.27 -28.46 21.06
CA ILE A 211 -6.23 -27.41 20.75
C ILE A 211 -6.27 -27.20 19.22
N LEU A 212 -5.12 -27.09 18.56
CA LEU A 212 -5.08 -26.91 17.10
C LEU A 212 -5.74 -28.09 16.37
N GLN A 213 -5.51 -29.34 16.84
CA GLN A 213 -6.20 -30.51 16.27
C GLN A 213 -7.71 -30.42 16.45
N TYR A 214 -8.17 -30.09 17.66
CA TYR A 214 -9.60 -29.94 17.92
C TYR A 214 -10.24 -28.86 17.01
N VAL A 215 -9.55 -27.73 16.84
CA VAL A 215 -10.01 -26.64 15.97
C VAL A 215 -10.06 -27.07 14.51
N ASN A 216 -9.08 -27.85 14.04
CA ASN A 216 -9.11 -28.43 12.69
C ASN A 216 -10.31 -29.37 12.52
N ASP A 217 -10.46 -30.33 13.46
CA ASP A 217 -11.44 -31.40 13.32
C ASP A 217 -12.88 -30.87 13.48
N LYS A 218 -13.09 -29.88 14.34
CA LYS A 218 -14.43 -29.37 14.65
C LYS A 218 -14.87 -28.22 13.74
N TYR A 219 -13.99 -27.26 13.51
CA TYR A 219 -14.34 -26.03 12.79
C TYR A 219 -13.73 -25.98 11.37
N GLY A 220 -12.90 -26.95 10.99
CA GLY A 220 -12.29 -27.05 9.67
C GLY A 220 -11.13 -26.07 9.43
N PHE A 221 -10.58 -25.40 10.45
CA PHE A 221 -9.43 -24.52 10.28
C PHE A 221 -8.16 -25.33 10.00
N GLU A 222 -7.50 -25.11 8.87
CA GLU A 222 -6.25 -25.78 8.52
C GLU A 222 -5.05 -25.20 9.29
N CYS A 223 -4.90 -25.57 10.56
CA CYS A 223 -3.72 -25.26 11.36
C CYS A 223 -2.64 -26.32 11.15
N SER A 224 -1.37 -25.92 11.07
CA SER A 224 -0.25 -26.84 11.01
C SER A 224 -0.04 -27.54 12.36
N ILE A 225 -0.10 -28.86 12.41
CA ILE A 225 0.00 -29.65 13.64
C ILE A 225 1.29 -30.47 13.64
N ASN A 226 1.98 -30.47 14.78
CA ASN A 226 3.14 -31.35 14.96
C ASN A 226 2.71 -32.67 15.64
N TYR A 227 2.45 -33.69 14.84
CA TYR A 227 2.02 -35.02 15.30
C TYR A 227 3.09 -35.84 16.02
N ASN A 228 4.31 -35.31 16.20
CA ASN A 228 5.30 -35.96 17.06
C ASN A 228 4.96 -35.83 18.54
N TYR A 229 4.08 -34.88 18.91
CA TYR A 229 3.54 -34.76 20.26
C TYR A 229 2.40 -35.77 20.45
N LYS A 230 2.30 -36.33 21.68
CA LYS A 230 1.19 -37.20 22.05
C LYS A 230 -0.04 -36.37 22.36
N LEU A 231 -0.87 -36.14 21.36
CA LEU A 231 -2.02 -35.26 21.46
C LEU A 231 -3.13 -35.83 22.34
N ILE A 232 -3.84 -34.95 23.01
CA ILE A 232 -5.01 -35.25 23.82
C ILE A 232 -6.23 -35.15 22.88
N SER A 233 -7.01 -36.21 22.78
CA SER A 233 -8.19 -36.26 21.88
C SER A 233 -9.37 -37.00 22.52
N GLY A 234 -10.55 -36.92 21.86
CA GLY A 234 -11.78 -37.56 22.30
C GLY A 234 -12.21 -37.16 23.72
N ALA A 235 -12.73 -38.12 24.51
CA ALA A 235 -13.25 -37.87 25.85
C ALA A 235 -12.24 -37.22 26.80
N ALA A 236 -10.93 -37.43 26.60
CA ALA A 236 -9.91 -36.76 27.41
C ALA A 236 -9.85 -35.28 27.11
N PHE A 237 -9.98 -34.85 25.83
CA PHE A 237 -10.00 -33.44 25.45
C PHE A 237 -11.31 -32.77 25.85
N GLU A 238 -12.45 -33.47 25.78
CA GLU A 238 -13.73 -32.98 26.30
C GLU A 238 -13.66 -32.59 27.77
N ASN A 239 -12.95 -33.37 28.59
CA ASN A 239 -12.71 -33.01 30.00
C ASN A 239 -11.91 -31.69 30.13
N TYR A 240 -10.99 -31.43 29.20
CA TYR A 240 -10.26 -30.15 29.17
C TYR A 240 -11.18 -28.98 28.85
N LEU A 241 -12.10 -29.13 27.88
CA LEU A 241 -13.10 -28.13 27.53
C LEU A 241 -14.06 -27.83 28.70
N ASN A 242 -14.40 -28.82 29.49
CA ASN A 242 -15.30 -28.73 30.66
C ASN A 242 -14.59 -28.26 31.95
N GLY A 243 -13.64 -27.32 31.83
CA GLY A 243 -13.00 -26.62 32.92
C GLY A 243 -11.78 -27.34 33.55
N TYR A 244 -11.39 -28.54 33.09
CA TYR A 244 -10.13 -29.14 33.54
C TYR A 244 -8.93 -28.42 32.92
N GLY A 245 -9.04 -27.95 31.67
CA GLY A 245 -7.98 -27.24 30.95
C GLY A 245 -7.53 -25.96 31.65
N THR A 246 -8.47 -25.12 32.08
CA THR A 246 -8.19 -23.89 32.84
C THR A 246 -7.50 -24.20 34.17
N ARG A 247 -8.01 -25.19 34.91
CA ARG A 247 -7.40 -25.63 36.20
C ARG A 247 -5.99 -26.17 36.00
N ARG A 248 -5.77 -27.01 35.00
CA ARG A 248 -4.47 -27.62 34.70
C ARG A 248 -3.44 -26.57 34.26
N LEU A 249 -3.81 -25.65 33.38
CA LEU A 249 -2.94 -24.58 32.97
C LEU A 249 -2.52 -23.66 34.12
N ARG A 250 -3.42 -23.35 35.08
CA ARG A 250 -3.06 -22.61 36.31
C ARG A 250 -2.00 -23.36 37.12
N GLN A 251 -2.13 -24.70 37.27
CA GLN A 251 -1.17 -25.51 38.00
C GLN A 251 0.23 -25.55 37.37
N ILE A 252 0.33 -25.52 36.05
CA ILE A 252 1.63 -25.61 35.35
C ILE A 252 2.27 -24.25 35.06
N LYS A 253 1.59 -23.12 35.26
CA LYS A 253 2.06 -21.78 34.96
C LYS A 253 3.46 -21.48 35.52
N TYR A 254 3.74 -21.90 36.74
CA TYR A 254 5.01 -21.67 37.43
C TYR A 254 6.22 -22.34 36.74
N LYS A 255 6.01 -23.28 35.82
CA LYS A 255 7.08 -23.94 35.05
C LYS A 255 7.66 -23.05 33.95
N TYR A 256 6.96 -21.97 33.57
CA TYR A 256 7.27 -21.15 32.40
C TYR A 256 7.70 -19.74 32.81
N PHE A 257 8.84 -19.31 32.29
CA PHE A 257 9.46 -18.00 32.60
C PHE A 257 9.84 -17.19 31.36
N SER A 258 9.83 -17.81 30.16
CA SER A 258 10.10 -17.06 28.92
C SER A 258 8.83 -16.37 28.42
N ASP A 259 8.99 -15.18 27.85
CA ASP A 259 7.86 -14.40 27.33
C ASP A 259 7.03 -15.19 26.32
N LYS A 260 7.69 -15.94 25.42
CA LYS A 260 7.00 -16.79 24.43
C LYS A 260 6.20 -17.93 25.10
N ALA A 261 6.75 -18.58 26.11
CA ALA A 261 6.02 -19.63 26.82
C ALA A 261 4.83 -19.06 27.59
N LEU A 262 5.00 -17.91 28.25
CA LEU A 262 3.92 -17.21 28.92
C LEU A 262 2.84 -16.70 27.96
N GLN A 263 3.23 -16.24 26.78
CA GLN A 263 2.29 -15.87 25.73
C GLN A 263 1.49 -17.08 25.25
N LEU A 264 2.16 -18.20 24.95
CA LEU A 264 1.49 -19.45 24.58
C LEU A 264 0.55 -19.94 25.66
N TRP A 265 1.02 -19.91 26.93
CA TRP A 265 0.20 -20.26 28.09
C TRP A 265 -1.07 -19.41 28.17
N LYS A 266 -0.97 -18.08 27.97
CA LYS A 266 -2.11 -17.15 27.95
C LYS A 266 -3.11 -17.50 26.85
N LEU A 267 -2.65 -17.81 25.65
CA LEU A 267 -3.51 -18.17 24.53
C LEU A 267 -4.25 -19.50 24.78
N CYS A 268 -3.55 -20.53 25.26
CA CYS A 268 -4.19 -21.81 25.63
C CYS A 268 -5.18 -21.62 26.76
N TYR A 269 -4.83 -20.79 27.76
CA TYR A 269 -5.71 -20.50 28.90
C TYR A 269 -6.98 -19.78 28.44
N ALA A 270 -6.86 -18.74 27.58
CA ALA A 270 -7.98 -18.01 27.01
C ALA A 270 -8.92 -18.93 26.21
N PHE A 271 -8.36 -19.88 25.45
CA PHE A 271 -9.17 -20.85 24.71
C PHE A 271 -10.06 -21.69 25.62
N PHE A 272 -9.52 -22.29 26.69
CA PHE A 272 -10.32 -23.09 27.60
C PHE A 272 -11.25 -22.25 28.48
N GLU A 273 -10.85 -21.04 28.86
CA GLU A 273 -11.70 -20.12 29.61
C GLU A 273 -12.91 -19.69 28.74
N MET A 274 -12.68 -19.41 27.46
CA MET A 274 -13.74 -19.09 26.50
C MET A 274 -14.67 -20.30 26.31
N SER A 275 -14.12 -21.50 26.13
CA SER A 275 -14.90 -22.74 26.00
C SER A 275 -15.77 -22.99 27.25
N ASP A 276 -15.21 -22.81 28.43
CA ASP A 276 -15.95 -22.97 29.71
C ASP A 276 -17.07 -21.93 29.82
N ASN A 277 -16.82 -20.68 29.43
CA ASN A 277 -17.82 -19.60 29.39
C ASN A 277 -18.95 -19.91 28.40
N ILE A 278 -18.61 -20.40 27.20
CA ILE A 278 -19.60 -20.82 26.20
C ILE A 278 -20.55 -21.87 26.79
N HIS A 279 -20.03 -22.85 27.53
CA HIS A 279 -20.84 -23.93 28.11
C HIS A 279 -21.62 -23.49 29.37
N SER A 280 -21.10 -22.56 30.15
CA SER A 280 -21.67 -22.19 31.47
C SER A 280 -22.53 -20.92 31.45
N SER A 281 -22.35 -20.01 30.45
CA SER A 281 -23.08 -18.73 30.42
C SER A 281 -24.50 -18.87 29.89
N ASN A 282 -25.37 -17.94 30.30
CA ASN A 282 -26.70 -17.77 29.66
C ASN A 282 -26.65 -17.02 28.32
N GLN A 283 -25.48 -16.57 27.92
CA GLN A 283 -25.28 -15.90 26.62
C GLN A 283 -25.25 -16.97 25.51
N GLU A 284 -26.08 -16.82 24.50
CA GLU A 284 -26.32 -17.85 23.50
C GLU A 284 -25.39 -17.72 22.30
N SER A 285 -24.81 -16.54 22.09
CA SER A 285 -23.98 -16.28 20.91
C SER A 285 -22.81 -15.34 21.17
N ASP A 286 -21.74 -15.55 20.42
CA ASP A 286 -20.55 -14.73 20.31
C ASP A 286 -20.50 -14.21 18.86
N TYR A 287 -20.52 -12.87 18.64
CA TYR A 287 -20.61 -12.35 17.29
C TYR A 287 -19.89 -11.01 17.09
N LEU A 288 -19.41 -10.83 15.88
CA LEU A 288 -18.94 -9.57 15.30
C LEU A 288 -19.57 -9.44 13.92
N LEU A 289 -20.63 -8.65 13.83
CA LEU A 289 -21.42 -8.45 12.64
C LEU A 289 -21.51 -6.98 12.29
N VAL A 290 -21.60 -6.68 11.01
CA VAL A 290 -21.81 -5.33 10.51
C VAL A 290 -23.08 -5.24 9.68
N LYS A 291 -23.90 -4.27 10.01
CA LYS A 291 -25.04 -3.86 9.18
C LYS A 291 -24.55 -2.83 8.18
N SER A 292 -24.90 -2.96 6.91
CA SER A 292 -24.44 -2.02 5.88
C SER A 292 -22.93 -2.14 5.58
N PHE A 293 -22.50 -3.30 5.11
CA PHE A 293 -21.09 -3.59 4.80
C PHE A 293 -20.48 -2.66 3.74
N HIS A 294 -21.31 -1.95 2.94
CA HIS A 294 -20.81 -0.91 2.03
C HIS A 294 -19.97 0.16 2.74
N VAL A 295 -20.31 0.54 3.98
CA VAL A 295 -19.54 1.51 4.77
C VAL A 295 -18.17 0.96 5.16
N VAL A 296 -18.08 -0.36 5.41
CA VAL A 296 -16.78 -1.02 5.63
C VAL A 296 -15.95 -1.02 4.36
N PHE A 297 -16.57 -1.27 3.20
CA PHE A 297 -15.88 -1.21 1.91
C PHE A 297 -15.39 0.22 1.60
N GLU A 298 -16.21 1.24 1.84
CA GLU A 298 -15.79 2.65 1.75
C GLU A 298 -14.58 2.93 2.66
N SER A 299 -14.61 2.44 3.91
CA SER A 299 -13.48 2.58 4.84
C SER A 299 -12.22 1.84 4.38
N MET A 300 -12.37 0.66 3.75
CA MET A 300 -11.24 -0.06 3.17
C MET A 300 -10.56 0.77 2.07
N ILE A 301 -11.34 1.32 1.15
CA ILE A 301 -10.81 2.14 0.05
C ILE A 301 -10.24 3.45 0.59
N ASP A 302 -10.87 4.09 1.58
CA ASP A 302 -10.37 5.33 2.19
C ASP A 302 -9.03 5.11 2.91
N GLU A 303 -8.87 4.02 3.66
CA GLU A 303 -7.59 3.66 4.31
C GLU A 303 -6.48 3.37 3.29
N LEU A 304 -6.84 2.76 2.15
CA LEU A 304 -5.88 2.39 1.12
C LEU A 304 -5.52 3.56 0.18
N LEU A 305 -6.44 4.48 -0.11
CA LEU A 305 -6.26 5.56 -1.08
C LEU A 305 -6.29 6.96 -0.48
N GLY A 306 -7.09 7.19 0.55
CA GLY A 306 -7.30 8.50 1.15
C GLY A 306 -6.08 9.02 1.89
N ASP A 307 -6.03 10.34 2.11
CA ASP A 307 -5.07 10.96 3.01
C ASP A 307 -5.68 11.09 4.41
N LYS A 308 -4.90 10.73 5.44
CA LYS A 308 -5.36 10.77 6.85
C LYS A 308 -5.46 12.19 7.40
N ASP A 309 -4.68 13.10 6.86
CA ASP A 309 -4.53 14.47 7.38
C ASP A 309 -5.42 15.49 6.66
N ILE A 310 -6.51 15.03 6.03
CA ILE A 310 -7.45 15.94 5.36
C ILE A 310 -8.20 16.77 6.40
N VAL A 311 -8.20 18.09 6.20
CA VAL A 311 -8.91 19.01 7.09
C VAL A 311 -10.42 18.78 7.04
N LYS A 312 -11.06 18.73 8.21
CA LYS A 312 -12.49 18.42 8.34
C LYS A 312 -13.40 19.24 7.41
N PRO A 313 -13.26 20.57 7.25
CA PRO A 313 -14.13 21.36 6.37
C PRO A 313 -14.05 20.99 4.88
N LEU A 314 -12.98 20.32 4.44
CA LEU A 314 -12.85 19.84 3.08
C LEU A 314 -13.57 18.49 2.90
N LYS A 315 -13.44 17.58 3.87
CA LYS A 315 -14.06 16.25 3.83
C LYS A 315 -15.56 16.31 4.14
N GLU A 316 -15.96 17.16 5.08
CA GLU A 316 -17.35 17.32 5.54
C GLU A 316 -17.83 18.76 5.32
N ASN A 317 -18.80 18.91 4.45
CA ASN A 317 -19.38 20.24 4.17
C ASN A 317 -20.33 20.68 5.28
N LYS A 318 -20.60 22.00 5.34
CA LYS A 318 -21.54 22.59 6.30
C LYS A 318 -22.97 22.06 6.19
N ASP A 319 -23.35 21.51 5.03
CA ASP A 319 -24.65 20.89 4.77
C ASP A 319 -24.69 19.39 5.09
N GLY A 320 -23.63 18.87 5.75
CA GLY A 320 -23.56 17.48 6.18
C GLY A 320 -23.18 16.46 5.08
N LYS A 321 -22.79 16.92 3.89
CA LYS A 321 -22.28 16.02 2.85
C LYS A 321 -20.84 15.67 3.13
N ILE A 322 -20.53 14.38 3.07
CA ILE A 322 -19.20 13.81 3.31
C ILE A 322 -18.68 13.23 2.01
N ILE A 323 -17.43 13.55 1.67
CA ILE A 323 -16.69 12.95 0.55
C ILE A 323 -16.08 11.63 1.05
N ASP A 324 -16.36 10.52 0.38
CA ASP A 324 -15.89 9.20 0.81
C ASP A 324 -14.37 9.12 0.75
N HIS A 325 -13.77 9.48 -0.40
CA HIS A 325 -12.32 9.43 -0.60
C HIS A 325 -11.81 10.77 -1.11
N ILE A 326 -10.78 11.28 -0.47
CA ILE A 326 -10.07 12.49 -0.89
C ILE A 326 -8.59 12.36 -0.57
N TYR A 327 -7.74 12.74 -1.52
CA TYR A 327 -6.29 12.78 -1.35
C TYR A 327 -5.65 13.85 -2.24
N GLN A 328 -4.48 14.31 -1.85
CA GLN A 328 -3.65 15.19 -2.67
C GLN A 328 -2.71 14.35 -3.55
N TYR A 329 -2.66 14.71 -4.82
CA TYR A 329 -1.71 14.13 -5.77
C TYR A 329 -1.38 15.16 -6.86
N GLU A 330 -0.34 14.91 -7.66
CA GLU A 330 0.03 15.77 -8.77
C GLU A 330 -1.15 16.05 -9.70
N SER A 331 -1.32 17.30 -10.13
CA SER A 331 -2.31 17.68 -11.12
C SER A 331 -2.10 16.91 -12.44
N VAL A 332 -3.16 16.76 -13.20
CA VAL A 332 -3.09 16.24 -14.58
C VAL A 332 -2.40 17.20 -15.55
N ILE A 333 -2.22 18.45 -15.16
CA ILE A 333 -1.67 19.53 -16.00
C ILE A 333 -0.22 19.82 -15.64
N ASN A 334 0.08 19.92 -14.34
CA ASN A 334 1.36 20.34 -13.79
C ASN A 334 1.72 19.53 -12.55
N PRO A 335 2.96 19.60 -12.03
CA PRO A 335 3.36 18.86 -10.85
C PRO A 335 2.78 19.38 -9.52
N ASP A 336 2.07 20.52 -9.51
CA ASP A 336 1.47 21.03 -8.28
C ASP A 336 0.35 20.11 -7.78
N PRO A 337 0.30 19.82 -6.47
CA PRO A 337 -0.71 18.91 -5.95
C PRO A 337 -2.10 19.55 -5.94
N ILE A 338 -3.08 18.76 -6.37
CA ILE A 338 -4.51 19.07 -6.27
C ILE A 338 -5.24 17.94 -5.56
N TYR A 339 -6.50 18.18 -5.19
CA TYR A 339 -7.33 17.14 -4.60
C TYR A 339 -7.99 16.27 -5.66
N TYR A 340 -7.85 14.96 -5.48
CA TYR A 340 -8.60 13.92 -6.19
C TYR A 340 -9.76 13.48 -5.31
N ILE A 341 -10.90 13.24 -5.92
CA ILE A 341 -12.15 12.94 -5.21
C ILE A 341 -12.69 11.62 -5.71
N GLY A 342 -13.09 10.75 -4.79
CA GLY A 342 -13.66 9.46 -5.11
C GLY A 342 -14.84 9.06 -4.24
N ASP A 343 -15.61 8.11 -4.73
CA ASP A 343 -16.73 7.47 -4.02
C ASP A 343 -16.68 5.96 -4.33
N SER A 344 -16.91 5.12 -3.33
CA SER A 344 -16.90 3.67 -3.47
C SER A 344 -18.30 3.11 -3.66
N LYS A 345 -18.42 2.12 -4.54
CA LYS A 345 -19.68 1.44 -4.83
C LYS A 345 -19.60 -0.06 -4.57
N TYR A 346 -20.47 -0.52 -3.69
CA TYR A 346 -20.60 -1.88 -3.25
C TYR A 346 -21.94 -2.46 -3.73
N TYR A 347 -21.95 -3.01 -4.94
CA TYR A 347 -23.13 -3.57 -5.57
C TYR A 347 -22.95 -5.04 -5.91
N LYS A 348 -24.06 -5.76 -6.14
CA LYS A 348 -24.04 -7.05 -6.83
C LYS A 348 -23.52 -6.85 -8.26
N LEU A 349 -22.89 -7.87 -8.83
CA LEU A 349 -22.46 -7.85 -10.23
C LEU A 349 -23.62 -7.45 -11.15
N GLY A 350 -23.34 -6.63 -12.16
CA GLY A 350 -24.34 -6.15 -13.13
C GLY A 350 -25.08 -4.87 -12.76
N HIS A 351 -24.98 -4.38 -11.52
CA HIS A 351 -25.58 -3.09 -11.16
C HIS A 351 -24.63 -1.92 -11.46
N ASN A 352 -25.17 -0.88 -12.08
CA ASN A 352 -24.43 0.35 -12.40
C ASN A 352 -24.79 1.48 -11.43
N VAL A 353 -23.90 2.48 -11.37
CA VAL A 353 -24.12 3.71 -10.60
C VAL A 353 -25.30 4.48 -11.19
N GLY A 354 -26.23 4.90 -10.35
CA GLY A 354 -27.38 5.72 -10.80
C GLY A 354 -27.03 7.20 -10.93
N ASP A 355 -27.76 7.91 -11.77
CA ASP A 355 -27.57 9.34 -12.07
C ASP A 355 -27.50 10.23 -10.82
N TYR A 356 -28.27 9.89 -9.77
CA TYR A 356 -28.23 10.64 -8.50
C TYR A 356 -26.84 10.64 -7.86
N SER A 357 -26.16 9.49 -7.84
CA SER A 357 -24.78 9.39 -7.31
C SER A 357 -23.81 10.21 -8.14
N GLU A 358 -23.99 10.26 -9.47
CA GLU A 358 -23.15 11.07 -10.36
C GLU A 358 -23.33 12.56 -10.11
N TYR A 359 -24.58 13.04 -9.94
CA TYR A 359 -24.84 14.44 -9.61
C TYR A 359 -24.27 14.81 -8.24
N LYS A 360 -24.36 13.91 -7.25
CA LYS A 360 -23.75 14.07 -5.95
C LYS A 360 -22.22 14.27 -6.10
N GLN A 361 -21.58 13.45 -6.92
CA GLN A 361 -20.13 13.47 -7.12
C GLN A 361 -19.66 14.75 -7.85
N TYR A 362 -20.41 15.26 -8.82
CA TYR A 362 -20.14 16.57 -9.42
C TYR A 362 -20.29 17.72 -8.39
N THR A 363 -21.25 17.62 -7.47
CA THR A 363 -21.43 18.62 -6.40
C THR A 363 -20.21 18.61 -5.48
N TYR A 364 -19.64 17.46 -5.15
CA TYR A 364 -18.42 17.36 -4.36
C TYR A 364 -17.22 18.02 -5.03
N ALA A 365 -17.04 17.83 -6.34
CA ALA A 365 -15.99 18.49 -7.08
C ALA A 365 -16.11 20.03 -7.00
N LYS A 366 -17.33 20.56 -7.16
CA LYS A 366 -17.58 22.01 -7.02
C LYS A 366 -17.29 22.50 -5.61
N ASN A 367 -17.61 21.74 -4.58
CA ASN A 367 -17.36 22.12 -3.19
C ASN A 367 -15.83 22.19 -2.89
N VAL A 368 -15.05 21.25 -3.45
CA VAL A 368 -13.58 21.28 -3.31
C VAL A 368 -12.99 22.49 -4.01
N ILE A 369 -13.46 22.82 -5.20
CA ILE A 369 -13.05 24.04 -5.93
C ILE A 369 -13.38 25.28 -5.08
N GLN A 370 -14.58 25.36 -4.51
CA GLN A 370 -15.00 26.48 -3.68
C GLN A 370 -14.19 26.57 -2.38
N TYR A 371 -13.86 25.46 -1.76
CA TYR A 371 -13.00 25.45 -0.58
C TYR A 371 -11.61 26.05 -0.87
N ASN A 372 -11.01 25.71 -2.00
CA ASN A 372 -9.74 26.30 -2.42
C ASN A 372 -9.87 27.80 -2.68
N MET A 373 -11.00 28.25 -3.23
CA MET A 373 -11.28 29.69 -3.38
C MET A 373 -11.34 30.41 -2.04
N ASP A 374 -11.98 29.81 -1.02
CA ASP A 374 -12.06 30.37 0.33
C ASP A 374 -10.66 30.47 0.98
N LEU A 375 -9.79 29.50 0.78
CA LEU A 375 -8.40 29.55 1.25
C LEU A 375 -7.63 30.72 0.61
N PHE A 376 -7.79 30.90 -0.69
CA PHE A 376 -7.17 32.00 -1.42
C PHE A 376 -7.69 33.37 -0.94
N LEU A 377 -9.00 33.56 -0.86
CA LEU A 377 -9.63 34.79 -0.41
C LEU A 377 -9.19 35.17 1.01
N ASN A 378 -8.92 34.19 1.86
CA ASN A 378 -8.39 34.37 3.20
C ASN A 378 -6.85 34.51 3.26
N ARG A 379 -6.15 34.57 2.13
CA ARG A 379 -4.69 34.66 1.98
C ARG A 379 -3.92 33.53 2.68
N LYS A 380 -4.50 32.34 2.78
CA LYS A 380 -3.90 31.19 3.46
C LYS A 380 -3.06 30.33 2.55
N GLU A 381 -3.42 30.23 1.26
CA GLU A 381 -2.70 29.45 0.25
C GLU A 381 -2.85 30.08 -1.14
N HIS A 382 -1.99 29.65 -2.09
CA HIS A 382 -2.16 29.96 -3.51
C HIS A 382 -3.35 29.22 -4.10
N LEU A 383 -4.01 29.85 -5.09
CA LEU A 383 -5.05 29.20 -5.88
C LEU A 383 -4.49 27.99 -6.61
N LYS A 384 -5.10 26.81 -6.39
CA LYS A 384 -4.74 25.56 -7.07
C LYS A 384 -5.66 25.24 -8.23
N TYR A 385 -6.90 25.69 -8.15
CA TYR A 385 -7.96 25.33 -9.10
C TYR A 385 -8.32 26.44 -10.05
N ARG A 386 -8.17 27.69 -9.66
CA ARG A 386 -8.45 28.84 -10.52
C ARG A 386 -7.17 29.63 -10.77
N ASP A 387 -7.00 30.05 -11.98
CA ASP A 387 -5.98 30.98 -12.40
C ASP A 387 -6.56 32.41 -12.48
N GLU A 388 -5.89 33.38 -11.85
CA GLU A 388 -6.34 34.77 -11.77
C GLU A 388 -6.23 35.53 -13.11
N ILE A 389 -5.31 35.09 -13.98
CA ILE A 389 -4.97 35.80 -15.21
C ILE A 389 -5.95 35.41 -16.31
N THR A 390 -6.17 34.11 -16.50
CA THR A 390 -7.01 33.59 -17.58
C THR A 390 -8.40 33.22 -17.11
N GLU A 391 -8.65 33.27 -15.78
CA GLU A 391 -9.84 32.77 -15.10
C GLU A 391 -10.15 31.30 -15.40
N GLY A 392 -9.16 30.56 -15.90
CA GLY A 392 -9.26 29.13 -16.16
C GLY A 392 -9.31 28.32 -14.88
N TYR A 393 -9.91 27.12 -14.95
CA TYR A 393 -10.01 26.18 -13.86
C TYR A 393 -9.24 24.91 -14.16
N ASN A 394 -8.48 24.45 -13.19
CA ASN A 394 -7.77 23.18 -13.27
C ASN A 394 -8.78 22.02 -13.32
N VAL A 395 -8.43 20.99 -14.05
CA VAL A 395 -9.24 19.78 -14.13
C VAL A 395 -9.21 19.05 -12.78
N THR A 396 -10.39 18.86 -12.17
CA THR A 396 -10.53 18.13 -10.91
C THR A 396 -10.79 16.66 -11.22
N PRO A 397 -9.83 15.75 -10.96
CA PRO A 397 -10.06 14.33 -11.14
C PRO A 397 -11.08 13.79 -10.15
N ASN A 398 -12.08 13.07 -10.67
CA ASN A 398 -13.20 12.56 -9.92
C ASN A 398 -13.54 11.15 -10.40
N PHE A 399 -13.82 10.23 -9.48
CA PHE A 399 -13.97 8.83 -9.84
C PHE A 399 -14.95 8.06 -8.95
N PHE A 400 -15.51 7.00 -9.53
CA PHE A 400 -16.12 5.90 -8.79
C PHE A 400 -15.22 4.67 -8.81
N ILE A 401 -15.19 3.95 -7.68
CA ILE A 401 -14.57 2.63 -7.58
C ILE A 401 -15.65 1.62 -7.22
N SER A 402 -15.87 0.64 -8.09
CA SER A 402 -16.83 -0.45 -7.86
C SER A 402 -16.09 -1.74 -7.47
N ALA A 403 -16.56 -2.37 -6.39
CA ALA A 403 -16.09 -3.69 -6.01
C ALA A 403 -16.50 -4.71 -7.08
N LYS A 404 -15.55 -5.52 -7.57
CA LYS A 404 -15.80 -6.58 -8.54
C LYS A 404 -14.95 -7.80 -8.23
N ILE A 405 -15.43 -8.97 -8.61
CA ILE A 405 -14.65 -10.20 -8.65
C ILE A 405 -14.71 -10.68 -10.10
N GLU A 406 -13.57 -10.63 -10.81
CA GLU A 406 -13.47 -11.06 -12.20
C GLU A 406 -13.09 -12.52 -12.29
N GLU A 407 -12.02 -12.88 -11.58
CA GLU A 407 -11.55 -14.26 -11.49
C GLU A 407 -11.78 -14.76 -10.06
N PRO A 408 -12.57 -15.83 -9.92
CA PRO A 408 -12.73 -16.49 -8.63
C PRO A 408 -11.36 -16.89 -8.06
N TYR A 409 -11.17 -16.63 -6.77
CA TYR A 409 -9.98 -17.02 -6.01
C TYR A 409 -8.68 -16.24 -6.32
N ASP A 410 -8.63 -15.35 -7.33
CA ASP A 410 -7.47 -14.49 -7.55
C ASP A 410 -7.53 -13.24 -6.65
N TYR A 411 -6.56 -13.11 -5.78
CA TYR A 411 -6.33 -11.96 -4.90
C TYR A 411 -4.92 -11.39 -5.03
N SER A 412 -4.19 -11.79 -6.07
CA SER A 412 -2.79 -11.40 -6.28
C SER A 412 -2.64 -9.98 -6.84
N SER A 413 -3.66 -9.51 -7.58
CA SER A 413 -3.66 -8.21 -8.26
C SER A 413 -4.90 -7.39 -7.96
N SER A 414 -4.72 -6.06 -7.91
CA SER A 414 -5.85 -5.12 -7.77
C SER A 414 -6.80 -5.13 -8.95
N ASN A 415 -6.36 -5.57 -10.13
CA ASN A 415 -7.09 -5.54 -11.39
C ASN A 415 -7.91 -4.24 -11.55
N LEU A 416 -7.24 -3.09 -11.27
CA LEU A 416 -7.89 -1.80 -11.40
C LEU A 416 -8.10 -1.49 -12.88
N LEU A 417 -9.35 -1.63 -13.34
CA LEU A 417 -9.73 -1.50 -14.74
C LEU A 417 -10.69 -0.30 -14.94
N PRO A 418 -10.40 0.61 -15.89
CA PRO A 418 -11.31 1.69 -16.22
C PRO A 418 -12.52 1.16 -17.02
N ARG A 419 -13.72 1.58 -16.65
CA ARG A 419 -14.96 1.38 -17.42
C ARG A 419 -15.18 2.55 -18.36
N GLU A 420 -14.51 2.57 -19.49
CA GLU A 420 -14.52 3.71 -20.41
C GLU A 420 -15.92 4.05 -20.92
N ASN A 421 -16.78 3.07 -21.12
CA ASN A 421 -18.18 3.25 -21.56
C ASN A 421 -19.08 3.96 -20.54
N LEU A 422 -18.71 3.97 -19.26
CA LEU A 422 -19.44 4.64 -18.18
C LEU A 422 -18.86 6.03 -17.85
N ASN A 423 -17.72 6.37 -18.41
CA ASN A 423 -17.08 7.65 -18.16
C ASN A 423 -17.97 8.81 -18.67
N LYS A 424 -18.21 9.79 -17.80
CA LYS A 424 -19.06 10.94 -18.10
C LYS A 424 -18.28 12.26 -17.97
N CYS A 425 -18.81 13.29 -18.59
CA CYS A 425 -18.35 14.65 -18.44
C CYS A 425 -19.57 15.57 -18.31
N SER A 426 -19.64 16.31 -17.20
CA SER A 426 -20.61 17.41 -17.07
C SER A 426 -19.98 18.68 -17.60
N ARG A 427 -20.61 19.33 -18.54
CA ARG A 427 -20.18 20.60 -19.09
C ARG A 427 -21.35 21.40 -19.64
N GLN A 428 -21.30 22.72 -19.46
CA GLN A 428 -22.29 23.66 -19.99
C GLN A 428 -21.93 24.06 -21.44
N PHE A 429 -20.63 24.21 -21.72
CA PHE A 429 -20.10 24.67 -23.00
C PHE A 429 -19.09 23.69 -23.54
N GLU A 430 -19.03 23.57 -24.85
CA GLU A 430 -18.03 22.73 -25.55
C GLU A 430 -16.79 23.52 -25.91
N ASN A 431 -15.69 22.82 -26.24
CA ASN A 431 -14.38 23.39 -26.54
C ASN A 431 -13.83 24.32 -25.44
N ARG A 432 -14.12 24.00 -24.17
CA ARG A 432 -13.73 24.80 -22.99
C ARG A 432 -13.32 23.89 -21.84
N LEU A 433 -12.16 23.26 -21.97
CA LEU A 433 -11.64 22.30 -20.97
C LEU A 433 -11.48 22.96 -19.59
N PHE A 434 -10.97 24.17 -19.55
CA PHE A 434 -10.66 24.93 -18.34
C PHE A 434 -11.84 25.78 -17.83
N ASP A 435 -13.05 25.43 -18.21
CA ASP A 435 -14.25 26.04 -17.67
C ASP A 435 -14.55 25.44 -16.28
N ARG A 436 -14.96 26.28 -15.33
CA ARG A 436 -15.32 25.85 -13.95
C ARG A 436 -16.40 24.80 -13.88
N ASP A 437 -17.25 24.71 -14.90
CA ASP A 437 -18.36 23.77 -14.95
C ASP A 437 -18.01 22.50 -15.75
N THR A 438 -16.77 22.38 -16.27
CA THR A 438 -16.30 21.16 -16.92
C THR A 438 -15.76 20.19 -15.89
N LEU A 439 -16.57 19.16 -15.58
CA LEU A 439 -16.26 18.16 -14.57
C LEU A 439 -16.22 16.78 -15.21
N TRP A 440 -15.10 16.10 -15.03
CA TRP A 440 -14.84 14.75 -15.54
C TRP A 440 -15.09 13.74 -14.45
N LEU A 441 -15.82 12.66 -14.78
CA LEU A 441 -16.09 11.54 -13.88
C LEU A 441 -15.64 10.24 -14.54
N ALA A 442 -14.76 9.53 -13.89
CA ALA A 442 -14.24 8.23 -14.32
C ALA A 442 -14.86 7.10 -13.48
N HIS A 443 -15.02 5.92 -14.07
CA HIS A 443 -15.46 4.73 -13.38
C HIS A 443 -14.40 3.65 -13.45
N TYR A 444 -14.14 2.99 -12.32
CA TYR A 444 -13.17 1.91 -12.21
C TYR A 444 -13.78 0.70 -11.52
N ASP A 445 -13.38 -0.48 -11.94
CA ASP A 445 -13.57 -1.71 -11.20
C ASP A 445 -12.29 -2.03 -10.44
N ILE A 446 -12.42 -2.55 -9.23
CA ILE A 446 -11.31 -3.03 -8.42
C ILE A 446 -11.60 -4.43 -7.90
N ASN A 447 -10.58 -5.28 -7.89
CA ASN A 447 -10.71 -6.63 -7.35
C ASN A 447 -10.98 -6.59 -5.84
N PHE A 448 -12.20 -6.96 -5.46
CA PHE A 448 -12.65 -6.97 -4.07
C PHE A 448 -11.80 -7.91 -3.19
N LEU A 449 -11.41 -9.07 -3.71
CA LEU A 449 -10.59 -10.04 -2.96
C LEU A 449 -9.22 -9.48 -2.62
N PHE A 450 -8.60 -8.78 -3.57
CA PHE A 450 -7.33 -8.10 -3.34
C PHE A 450 -7.46 -7.00 -2.28
N VAL A 451 -8.43 -6.11 -2.42
CA VAL A 451 -8.69 -5.01 -1.46
C VAL A 451 -8.91 -5.56 -0.05
N LEU A 452 -9.76 -6.58 0.06
CA LEU A 452 -10.06 -7.23 1.33
C LEU A 452 -8.82 -7.86 1.97
N SER A 453 -8.04 -8.63 1.18
CA SER A 453 -6.83 -9.29 1.67
C SER A 453 -5.77 -8.28 2.13
N LEU A 454 -5.64 -7.18 1.39
CA LEU A 454 -4.69 -6.10 1.69
C LEU A 454 -5.11 -5.31 2.95
N TYR A 455 -6.40 -5.00 3.08
CA TYR A 455 -6.92 -4.28 4.25
C TYR A 455 -6.86 -5.13 5.52
N ALA A 456 -7.26 -6.40 5.43
CA ALA A 456 -7.19 -7.36 6.53
C ALA A 456 -5.75 -7.72 6.93
N GLY A 457 -4.78 -7.45 6.07
CA GLY A 457 -3.36 -7.66 6.32
C GLY A 457 -2.73 -6.51 7.11
N SER A 458 -1.66 -6.81 7.84
CA SER A 458 -0.93 -5.81 8.65
C SER A 458 0.30 -5.21 7.95
N ASN A 459 0.47 -5.41 6.64
CA ASN A 459 1.64 -4.95 5.91
C ASN A 459 1.46 -3.54 5.36
N GLU A 460 1.86 -2.53 6.13
CA GLU A 460 1.77 -1.11 5.75
C GLU A 460 2.57 -0.79 4.48
N TYR A 461 3.69 -1.47 4.25
CA TYR A 461 4.47 -1.27 3.03
C TYR A 461 3.67 -1.65 1.77
N THR A 462 2.99 -2.79 1.78
CA THR A 462 2.17 -3.22 0.63
C THR A 462 0.99 -2.27 0.40
N LYS A 463 0.38 -1.75 1.47
CA LYS A 463 -0.67 -0.72 1.38
C LYS A 463 -0.15 0.57 0.75
N GLN A 464 1.06 1.01 1.13
CA GLN A 464 1.68 2.21 0.55
C GLN A 464 2.03 2.01 -0.93
N VAL A 465 2.59 0.87 -1.31
CA VAL A 465 2.86 0.55 -2.73
C VAL A 465 1.58 0.60 -3.56
N PHE A 466 0.52 -0.03 -3.07
CA PHE A 466 -0.77 0.00 -3.74
C PHE A 466 -1.32 1.42 -3.88
N ARG A 467 -1.22 2.25 -2.83
CA ARG A 467 -1.66 3.65 -2.83
C ARG A 467 -1.00 4.45 -3.94
N GLU A 468 0.34 4.42 -4.01
CA GLU A 468 1.10 5.16 -5.00
C GLU A 468 0.83 4.68 -6.43
N ASP A 469 0.81 3.37 -6.66
CA ASP A 469 0.51 2.78 -7.96
C ASP A 469 -0.91 3.16 -8.44
N THR A 470 -1.89 3.08 -7.55
CA THR A 470 -3.28 3.40 -7.87
C THR A 470 -3.49 4.88 -8.15
N ARG A 471 -2.91 5.77 -7.35
CA ARG A 471 -2.96 7.22 -7.57
C ARG A 471 -2.31 7.61 -8.89
N THR A 472 -1.17 7.01 -9.21
CA THR A 472 -0.48 7.19 -10.50
C THR A 472 -1.37 6.75 -11.67
N LYS A 473 -1.98 5.56 -11.59
CA LYS A 473 -2.90 5.06 -12.63
C LYS A 473 -4.10 5.97 -12.85
N PHE A 474 -4.70 6.49 -11.79
CA PHE A 474 -5.82 7.44 -11.91
C PHE A 474 -5.39 8.72 -12.62
N ARG A 475 -4.23 9.27 -12.26
CA ARG A 475 -3.67 10.45 -12.93
C ARG A 475 -3.41 10.18 -14.41
N GLU A 476 -2.67 9.15 -14.73
CA GLU A 476 -2.31 8.78 -16.11
C GLU A 476 -3.55 8.50 -16.97
N HIS A 477 -4.52 7.77 -16.44
CA HIS A 477 -5.77 7.50 -17.16
C HIS A 477 -6.56 8.79 -17.43
N THR A 478 -6.66 9.68 -16.45
CA THR A 478 -7.32 10.99 -16.61
C THR A 478 -6.58 11.83 -17.64
N MET A 479 -5.25 11.89 -17.58
CA MET A 479 -4.42 12.59 -18.57
C MET A 479 -4.63 12.05 -19.98
N LYS A 480 -4.57 10.72 -20.13
CA LYS A 480 -4.78 10.05 -21.44
C LYS A 480 -6.16 10.37 -22.00
N ARG A 481 -7.20 10.29 -21.16
CA ARG A 481 -8.57 10.59 -21.56
C ARG A 481 -8.72 12.03 -22.05
N ILE A 482 -8.14 13.00 -21.33
CA ILE A 482 -8.19 14.41 -21.71
C ILE A 482 -7.36 14.64 -22.98
N ALA A 483 -6.16 14.07 -23.06
CA ALA A 483 -5.29 14.17 -24.22
C ALA A 483 -5.89 13.55 -25.51
N ASN A 484 -6.75 12.54 -25.38
CA ASN A 484 -7.49 11.99 -26.53
C ASN A 484 -8.49 12.99 -27.12
N ASN A 485 -9.12 13.81 -26.27
CA ASN A 485 -10.16 14.75 -26.67
C ASN A 485 -9.61 16.14 -27.03
N TYR A 486 -8.48 16.55 -26.42
CA TYR A 486 -7.93 17.89 -26.57
C TYR A 486 -6.48 17.85 -27.07
N GLN A 487 -6.14 18.83 -27.91
CA GLN A 487 -4.77 19.13 -28.26
C GLN A 487 -4.26 20.26 -27.37
N PHE A 488 -3.10 20.04 -26.76
CA PHE A 488 -2.48 21.02 -25.87
C PHE A 488 -1.33 21.75 -26.52
N TYR A 489 -1.18 23.03 -26.18
CA TYR A 489 -0.08 23.88 -26.57
C TYR A 489 0.40 24.69 -25.39
N ILE A 490 1.71 24.84 -25.24
CA ILE A 490 2.31 25.82 -24.35
C ILE A 490 2.55 27.11 -25.15
N LEU A 491 2.16 28.22 -24.52
CA LEU A 491 2.25 29.56 -25.10
C LEU A 491 3.23 30.41 -24.27
N LYS A 492 4.05 31.20 -24.97
CA LYS A 492 4.91 32.23 -24.38
C LYS A 492 4.75 33.51 -25.15
N VAL A 493 4.47 34.63 -24.48
CA VAL A 493 4.25 35.92 -25.15
C VAL A 493 5.49 36.38 -25.95
N LYS A 494 5.30 36.92 -27.14
CA LYS A 494 6.38 37.51 -27.90
C LYS A 494 6.91 38.78 -27.23
N ARG A 495 8.21 39.08 -27.39
CA ARG A 495 8.85 40.27 -26.81
C ARG A 495 8.06 41.53 -27.14
N ASN A 496 7.92 42.43 -26.20
CA ASN A 496 7.21 43.72 -26.28
C ASN A 496 5.67 43.66 -26.21
N ASN A 497 5.04 42.50 -25.98
CA ASN A 497 3.60 42.39 -25.79
C ASN A 497 3.29 42.14 -24.33
N ASN A 498 2.21 42.76 -23.83
CA ASN A 498 1.64 42.45 -22.54
C ASN A 498 0.61 41.33 -22.70
N TYR A 499 0.89 40.16 -22.17
CA TYR A 499 0.00 38.99 -22.31
C TYR A 499 -1.39 39.23 -21.68
N GLN A 500 -1.49 40.00 -20.63
CA GLN A 500 -2.74 40.31 -19.96
C GLN A 500 -3.66 41.17 -20.86
N GLU A 501 -3.12 42.18 -21.52
CA GLU A 501 -3.88 42.99 -22.46
C GLU A 501 -4.37 42.17 -23.68
N ILE A 502 -3.58 41.17 -24.13
CA ILE A 502 -3.97 40.26 -25.20
C ILE A 502 -5.13 39.36 -24.73
N ILE A 503 -5.01 38.78 -23.54
CA ILE A 503 -6.05 37.92 -22.97
C ILE A 503 -7.34 38.73 -22.78
N ASP A 504 -7.31 39.93 -22.23
CA ASP A 504 -8.47 40.79 -22.02
C ASP A 504 -9.14 41.15 -23.32
N ARG A 505 -8.35 41.52 -24.34
CA ARG A 505 -8.87 41.85 -25.68
C ARG A 505 -9.58 40.69 -26.35
N TYR A 506 -9.04 39.48 -26.23
CA TYR A 506 -9.56 38.29 -26.89
C TYR A 506 -10.27 37.33 -25.91
N PHE A 507 -10.64 37.79 -24.74
CA PHE A 507 -11.20 36.97 -23.68
C PHE A 507 -12.36 36.08 -24.15
N ARG A 508 -13.26 36.64 -24.97
CA ARG A 508 -14.42 35.87 -25.50
C ARG A 508 -14.02 34.65 -26.32
N LYS A 509 -12.90 34.69 -27.05
CA LYS A 509 -12.40 33.57 -27.84
C LYS A 509 -11.57 32.59 -27.00
N LEU A 510 -10.86 33.06 -25.97
CA LEU A 510 -9.90 32.31 -25.18
C LEU A 510 -10.48 31.76 -23.87
N SER A 511 -11.59 32.32 -23.37
CA SER A 511 -12.20 31.91 -22.11
C SER A 511 -12.49 30.41 -22.06
N GLY A 512 -12.06 29.75 -20.99
CA GLY A 512 -12.19 28.32 -20.78
C GLY A 512 -11.28 27.44 -21.64
N LYS A 513 -10.44 28.03 -22.52
CA LYS A 513 -9.47 27.31 -23.37
C LYS A 513 -8.04 27.49 -22.89
N ILE A 514 -7.76 28.53 -22.12
CA ILE A 514 -6.43 28.85 -21.61
C ILE A 514 -6.42 28.74 -20.07
N PHE A 515 -5.25 28.36 -19.55
CA PHE A 515 -5.00 28.24 -18.12
C PHE A 515 -3.52 28.57 -17.83
N CYS A 516 -3.26 29.35 -16.78
CA CYS A 516 -1.91 29.69 -16.35
C CYS A 516 -1.55 28.90 -15.08
N PRO A 517 -1.05 27.67 -15.21
CA PRO A 517 -0.84 26.76 -14.07
C PRO A 517 0.43 27.08 -13.26
N TYR A 518 1.24 28.03 -13.68
CA TYR A 518 2.59 28.23 -13.15
C TYR A 518 2.72 29.56 -12.42
N THR A 519 3.53 29.57 -11.39
CA THR A 519 3.98 30.81 -10.73
C THR A 519 4.76 31.73 -11.65
N ASP A 520 5.41 31.17 -12.69
CA ASP A 520 5.96 31.94 -13.80
C ASP A 520 4.83 32.26 -14.79
N SER A 521 4.24 33.44 -14.63
CA SER A 521 3.16 33.97 -15.46
C SER A 521 3.50 34.12 -16.97
N SER A 522 4.72 33.74 -17.36
CA SER A 522 5.15 33.77 -18.76
C SER A 522 4.67 32.58 -19.59
N LEU A 523 4.19 31.50 -18.95
CA LEU A 523 3.75 30.28 -19.61
C LEU A 523 2.25 30.07 -19.43
N ILE A 524 1.55 29.91 -20.55
CA ILE A 524 0.10 29.70 -20.59
C ILE A 524 -0.16 28.38 -21.33
N LEU A 525 -1.03 27.55 -20.78
CA LEU A 525 -1.49 26.33 -21.42
C LEU A 525 -2.76 26.62 -22.21
N LEU A 526 -2.79 26.20 -23.49
CA LEU A 526 -3.97 26.24 -24.35
C LEU A 526 -4.44 24.81 -24.62
N ALA A 527 -5.75 24.56 -24.49
CA ALA A 527 -6.39 23.31 -24.85
C ALA A 527 -7.48 23.54 -25.89
N LEU A 528 -7.41 22.83 -26.98
CA LEU A 528 -8.36 22.91 -28.11
C LEU A 528 -8.97 21.52 -28.36
N ASP A 529 -10.31 21.45 -28.45
CA ASP A 529 -11.05 20.23 -28.73
C ASP A 529 -10.72 19.70 -30.13
N LYS A 530 -10.34 18.44 -30.27
CA LYS A 530 -9.91 17.81 -31.51
C LYS A 530 -11.04 17.50 -32.48
N ARG A 531 -12.31 17.61 -32.08
CA ARG A 531 -13.44 17.28 -32.92
C ARG A 531 -13.54 18.24 -34.13
N GLU A 532 -13.88 17.69 -35.26
CA GLU A 532 -13.92 18.37 -36.53
C GLU A 532 -14.86 19.59 -36.56
N ILE A 533 -15.95 19.53 -35.77
CA ILE A 533 -16.89 20.66 -35.62
C ILE A 533 -16.25 21.94 -35.11
N PHE A 534 -15.10 21.85 -34.42
CA PHE A 534 -14.36 23.00 -33.89
C PHE A 534 -13.16 23.40 -34.75
N ALA A 535 -12.92 22.73 -35.86
CA ALA A 535 -11.73 22.97 -36.69
C ALA A 535 -11.59 24.44 -37.12
N LYS A 536 -12.70 25.09 -37.57
CA LYS A 536 -12.72 26.49 -37.98
C LYS A 536 -12.41 27.43 -36.80
N GLU A 537 -13.07 27.24 -35.68
CA GLU A 537 -12.86 28.01 -34.45
C GLU A 537 -11.41 27.87 -33.96
N ASN A 538 -10.91 26.63 -33.92
CA ASN A 538 -9.55 26.35 -33.52
C ASN A 538 -8.51 27.01 -34.44
N GLN A 539 -8.75 27.05 -35.76
CA GLN A 539 -7.85 27.73 -36.66
C GLN A 539 -7.83 29.24 -36.39
N GLU A 540 -8.99 29.88 -36.20
CA GLU A 540 -9.05 31.30 -35.84
C GLU A 540 -8.31 31.62 -34.54
N ILE A 541 -8.33 30.68 -33.57
CA ILE A 541 -7.59 30.83 -32.32
C ILE A 541 -6.08 30.65 -32.58
N MET A 542 -5.69 29.67 -33.38
CA MET A 542 -4.27 29.44 -33.68
C MET A 542 -3.66 30.60 -34.48
N ASP A 543 -4.40 31.24 -35.40
CA ASP A 543 -3.97 32.42 -36.11
C ASP A 543 -3.70 33.59 -35.14
N LEU A 544 -4.58 33.80 -34.19
CA LEU A 544 -4.42 34.78 -33.11
C LEU A 544 -3.20 34.46 -32.21
N ILE A 545 -3.02 33.18 -31.85
CA ILE A 545 -1.88 32.73 -31.06
C ILE A 545 -0.58 32.96 -31.82
N ASP A 546 -0.53 32.65 -33.10
CA ASP A 546 0.65 32.85 -33.95
C ASP A 546 1.04 34.34 -34.06
N GLU A 547 0.07 35.25 -34.06
CA GLU A 547 0.33 36.68 -34.05
C GLU A 547 1.03 37.19 -32.78
N HIS A 548 0.60 36.70 -31.61
CA HIS A 548 0.97 37.28 -30.32
C HIS A 548 1.90 36.41 -29.45
N PHE A 549 1.95 35.12 -29.68
CA PHE A 549 2.67 34.16 -28.85
C PHE A 549 3.63 33.28 -29.63
N HIS A 550 4.68 32.85 -29.00
CA HIS A 550 5.42 31.64 -29.41
C HIS A 550 4.68 30.46 -28.80
N TYR A 551 4.49 29.40 -29.56
CA TYR A 551 3.80 28.19 -29.06
C TYR A 551 4.51 26.92 -29.49
N ALA A 552 4.32 25.86 -28.67
CA ALA A 552 4.75 24.51 -28.99
C ALA A 552 3.65 23.51 -28.60
N LYS A 553 3.54 22.41 -29.35
CA LYS A 553 2.68 21.30 -28.93
C LYS A 553 3.19 20.78 -27.57
N PHE A 554 2.25 20.46 -26.72
CA PHE A 554 2.52 20.02 -25.37
C PHE A 554 1.82 18.70 -25.08
N GLU A 555 2.52 17.79 -24.38
CA GLU A 555 1.96 16.55 -23.86
C GLU A 555 1.84 16.68 -22.35
N LEU A 556 0.64 16.37 -21.81
CA LEU A 556 0.38 16.42 -20.37
C LEU A 556 1.34 15.50 -19.62
N GLY A 557 1.77 15.94 -18.44
CA GLY A 557 2.72 15.23 -17.60
C GLY A 557 4.19 15.60 -17.83
N ASN A 558 4.52 16.27 -18.94
CA ASN A 558 5.86 16.78 -19.17
C ASN A 558 6.05 18.16 -18.53
N ASN A 559 7.32 18.53 -18.29
CA ASN A 559 7.62 19.87 -17.79
C ASN A 559 7.40 20.91 -18.89
N PRO A 560 6.52 21.89 -18.72
CA PRO A 560 6.23 22.89 -19.77
C PRO A 560 7.41 23.78 -20.12
N HIS A 561 8.33 24.02 -19.18
CA HIS A 561 9.56 24.75 -19.47
C HIS A 561 10.43 24.05 -20.51
N ASP A 562 10.43 22.72 -20.53
CA ASP A 562 11.20 21.94 -21.51
C ASP A 562 10.57 22.00 -22.91
N ALA A 563 9.26 22.16 -23.01
CA ALA A 563 8.54 22.26 -24.27
C ALA A 563 8.82 23.58 -25.03
N ILE A 564 9.02 24.68 -24.31
CA ILE A 564 9.30 26.03 -24.86
C ILE A 564 10.77 26.45 -24.67
N CYS A 565 11.57 25.70 -23.95
CA CYS A 565 12.96 26.03 -23.68
C CYS A 565 13.78 26.13 -25.01
N PRO A 566 14.71 27.08 -25.13
CA PRO A 566 15.49 27.34 -26.35
C PRO A 566 16.16 26.13 -27.02
N LYS A 567 16.21 24.99 -26.39
CA LYS A 567 16.74 23.77 -27.02
C LYS A 567 15.94 23.35 -28.25
N HIS A 568 14.61 23.51 -28.28
CA HIS A 568 13.80 23.20 -29.46
C HIS A 568 13.65 24.39 -30.42
N VAL A 569 13.65 25.62 -29.91
CA VAL A 569 13.67 26.83 -30.73
C VAL A 569 15.06 27.02 -31.38
N LEU A 570 16.14 26.64 -30.67
CA LEU A 570 17.49 26.59 -31.25
C LEU A 570 17.63 25.50 -32.35
N TYR A 571 16.83 24.43 -32.31
CA TYR A 571 16.82 23.46 -33.41
C TYR A 571 16.18 24.00 -34.69
N ARG A 572 15.08 24.74 -34.61
CA ARG A 572 14.50 25.41 -35.79
C ARG A 572 15.31 26.63 -36.24
N ILE A 573 15.82 27.45 -35.31
CA ILE A 573 16.74 28.56 -35.62
C ILE A 573 18.10 28.00 -36.03
N GLY A 574 18.49 26.80 -35.60
CA GLY A 574 19.70 26.11 -35.99
C GLY A 574 19.64 25.51 -37.38
N GLU A 575 18.49 25.06 -37.86
CA GLU A 575 18.32 24.60 -39.24
C GLU A 575 18.39 25.77 -40.22
N GLU A 576 17.87 26.95 -39.89
CA GLU A 576 18.05 28.16 -40.70
C GLU A 576 19.47 28.81 -40.60
N ARG A 577 20.21 28.59 -39.50
CA ARG A 577 21.60 29.05 -39.35
C ARG A 577 22.65 28.00 -39.71
N LEU A 578 22.32 26.70 -39.68
CA LEU A 578 23.24 25.64 -40.14
C LEU A 578 23.40 25.60 -41.65
N SER A 579 22.55 26.30 -42.42
CA SER A 579 22.79 26.59 -43.84
C SER A 579 23.81 27.74 -44.08
N MET A 580 24.23 28.47 -43.03
CA MET A 580 25.16 29.59 -43.11
C MET A 580 26.47 29.45 -42.36
N VAL A 581 26.70 28.37 -41.59
CA VAL A 581 27.98 28.18 -40.89
C VAL A 581 28.38 26.70 -40.93
N ALA A 582 28.77 26.27 -42.08
CA ALA A 582 29.66 25.13 -42.24
C ALA A 582 31.09 25.69 -42.25
N ASP A 583 31.65 25.93 -41.07
CA ASP A 583 33.09 25.89 -40.75
C ASP A 583 33.34 26.41 -39.33
N GLY A 584 33.90 25.56 -38.48
CA GLY A 584 34.47 26.00 -37.21
C GLY A 584 34.04 25.15 -36.00
N GLY A 585 34.83 24.14 -35.71
CA GLY A 585 34.69 23.14 -34.66
C GLY A 585 34.31 23.62 -33.26
N ASN A 586 33.37 22.91 -32.71
CA ASN A 586 33.39 22.49 -31.30
C ASN A 586 32.43 21.29 -31.14
N SER A 587 32.98 20.11 -31.01
CA SER A 587 32.25 18.86 -30.77
C SER A 587 31.61 18.90 -29.41
N LYS A 588 30.29 19.15 -29.31
CA LYS A 588 29.52 18.80 -28.14
C LYS A 588 29.47 17.28 -28.07
N ILE A 589 30.18 16.74 -27.10
CA ILE A 589 30.23 15.31 -26.75
C ILE A 589 28.77 14.87 -26.48
N ARG A 590 28.20 14.03 -27.33
CA ARG A 590 26.92 13.34 -27.03
C ARG A 590 27.15 12.39 -25.88
N PRO A 591 26.23 12.30 -24.88
CA PRO A 591 26.34 11.29 -23.83
C PRO A 591 26.40 9.90 -24.48
N THR A 592 27.27 9.04 -23.97
CA THR A 592 27.39 7.67 -24.46
C THR A 592 26.12 6.90 -24.07
N GLU A 593 25.38 6.40 -25.05
CA GLU A 593 24.23 5.52 -24.79
C GLU A 593 24.74 4.11 -24.48
N LEU A 594 24.27 3.54 -23.35
CA LEU A 594 24.53 2.16 -22.96
C LEU A 594 23.22 1.37 -22.96
N TYR A 595 23.24 0.20 -23.55
CA TYR A 595 22.10 -0.70 -23.50
C TYR A 595 22.00 -1.39 -22.12
N LEU A 596 20.79 -1.57 -21.62
CA LEU A 596 20.50 -2.18 -20.32
C LEU A 596 21.15 -3.55 -20.15
N GLU A 597 21.24 -4.33 -21.22
CA GLU A 597 21.88 -5.65 -21.25
C GLU A 597 23.39 -5.60 -20.92
N ASN A 598 24.06 -4.54 -21.28
CA ASN A 598 25.49 -4.33 -20.99
C ASN A 598 25.76 -3.88 -19.56
N CYS A 599 24.72 -3.66 -18.77
CA CYS A 599 24.79 -3.19 -17.39
C CYS A 599 24.55 -4.29 -16.36
N LYS A 600 24.23 -5.52 -16.77
CA LYS A 600 23.89 -6.64 -15.87
C LYS A 600 25.00 -6.99 -14.87
N ASP A 601 26.25 -6.86 -15.27
CA ASP A 601 27.41 -7.20 -14.45
C ASP A 601 28.12 -5.96 -13.87
N LYS A 602 27.45 -4.81 -13.87
CA LYS A 602 28.03 -3.53 -13.44
C LYS A 602 27.47 -3.12 -12.09
N THR A 603 28.31 -2.52 -11.27
CA THR A 603 27.91 -1.98 -9.96
C THR A 603 27.61 -0.49 -10.09
N PHE A 604 26.44 -0.09 -9.63
CA PHE A 604 25.99 1.29 -9.57
C PHE A 604 26.01 1.79 -8.13
N LEU A 605 26.62 2.97 -7.93
CA LEU A 605 26.53 3.70 -6.68
C LEU A 605 25.44 4.77 -6.82
N ILE A 606 24.42 4.72 -5.97
CA ILE A 606 23.42 5.77 -5.91
C ILE A 606 23.84 6.81 -4.89
N GLY A 607 24.00 8.03 -5.34
CA GLY A 607 24.46 9.16 -4.54
C GLY A 607 23.58 10.39 -4.66
N CYS A 608 23.55 11.18 -3.58
CA CYS A 608 22.93 12.50 -3.56
C CYS A 608 23.94 13.51 -2.95
N PHE A 609 23.73 14.78 -3.20
CA PHE A 609 24.54 15.82 -2.58
C PHE A 609 23.90 16.29 -1.26
N LYS A 610 24.73 16.60 -0.28
CA LYS A 610 24.28 17.02 1.06
C LYS A 610 23.68 18.43 1.06
N ASP A 611 24.41 19.36 0.46
CA ASP A 611 24.10 20.78 0.41
C ASP A 611 24.78 21.45 -0.81
N ASN A 612 24.58 22.74 -0.98
CA ASN A 612 25.16 23.49 -2.08
C ASN A 612 26.70 23.53 -2.06
N GLU A 613 27.32 23.50 -0.89
CA GLU A 613 28.80 23.48 -0.77
C GLU A 613 29.37 22.17 -1.23
N HIS A 614 28.69 21.05 -0.87
CA HIS A 614 29.05 19.73 -1.39
C HIS A 614 28.88 19.65 -2.91
N LEU A 615 27.78 20.22 -3.42
CA LEU A 615 27.55 20.28 -4.87
C LEU A 615 28.65 21.08 -5.59
N GLN A 616 29.00 22.27 -5.10
CA GLN A 616 30.12 23.06 -5.65
C GLN A 616 31.43 22.30 -5.62
N TRP A 617 31.72 21.62 -4.51
CA TRP A 617 32.90 20.78 -4.41
C TRP A 617 32.93 19.64 -5.44
N MET A 618 31.79 18.99 -5.68
CA MET A 618 31.67 17.92 -6.69
C MET A 618 31.96 18.45 -8.10
N TYR A 619 31.49 19.63 -8.44
CA TYR A 619 31.64 20.25 -9.76
C TYR A 619 32.98 20.97 -9.90
N ALA A 620 33.56 21.48 -8.81
CA ALA A 620 34.81 22.25 -8.82
C ALA A 620 34.89 23.29 -9.96
N ASP A 621 33.82 24.10 -10.04
CA ASP A 621 33.64 25.17 -11.04
C ASP A 621 33.60 24.71 -12.50
N LYS A 622 33.24 23.42 -12.73
CA LYS A 622 33.06 22.85 -14.07
C LYS A 622 31.58 22.62 -14.37
N GLU A 623 31.24 22.49 -15.64
CA GLU A 623 29.86 22.26 -16.10
C GLU A 623 29.30 20.89 -15.68
N LYS A 624 30.14 19.93 -15.33
CA LYS A 624 29.75 18.59 -14.85
C LYS A 624 30.48 18.22 -13.59
N PRO A 625 29.92 17.35 -12.73
CA PRO A 625 30.64 16.87 -11.57
C PRO A 625 31.84 16.02 -12.00
N ILE A 626 32.97 16.25 -11.35
CA ILE A 626 34.21 15.52 -11.64
C ILE A 626 34.57 14.49 -10.56
N ARG A 627 33.92 14.56 -9.41
CA ARG A 627 34.19 13.69 -8.26
C ARG A 627 32.95 13.51 -7.40
N TYR A 628 32.93 12.40 -6.63
CA TYR A 628 31.92 12.11 -5.63
C TYR A 628 32.58 11.40 -4.45
N ASN A 629 32.10 11.57 -3.24
CA ASN A 629 32.71 10.98 -2.06
C ASN A 629 31.68 10.27 -1.17
N ILE A 630 32.16 9.22 -0.49
CA ILE A 630 31.42 8.53 0.57
C ILE A 630 32.35 8.41 1.79
N ARG A 631 31.76 8.38 2.99
CA ARG A 631 32.53 8.23 4.23
C ARG A 631 33.19 6.86 4.30
N PHE A 632 34.42 6.82 4.80
CA PHE A 632 35.19 5.60 4.99
C PHE A 632 35.56 5.43 6.47
N GLY A 633 35.41 4.21 7.01
CA GLY A 633 35.76 3.89 8.40
C GLY A 633 34.86 2.83 9.02
N THR A 634 35.19 2.41 10.25
CA THR A 634 34.45 1.33 10.95
C THR A 634 33.53 1.81 12.06
N GLU A 635 33.58 3.09 12.46
CA GLU A 635 33.04 3.53 13.74
C GLU A 635 31.88 4.51 13.65
N ARG A 636 31.35 4.83 12.46
CA ARG A 636 30.24 5.79 12.30
C ARG A 636 29.16 5.31 11.36
N GLU A 637 27.95 5.64 11.73
CA GLU A 637 26.75 5.45 10.91
C GLU A 637 26.94 6.09 9.52
N GLY A 638 26.65 5.33 8.45
CA GLY A 638 26.84 5.75 7.07
C GLY A 638 28.27 5.64 6.49
N ALA A 639 29.23 5.11 7.24
CA ALA A 639 30.57 4.83 6.70
C ALA A 639 30.63 3.44 6.05
N VAL A 640 31.45 3.31 5.00
CA VAL A 640 31.76 2.03 4.36
C VAL A 640 33.17 1.57 4.77
N THR A 641 33.41 0.26 4.71
CA THR A 641 34.70 -0.34 4.90
C THR A 641 35.23 -0.89 3.57
N LEU A 642 36.49 -1.21 3.48
CA LEU A 642 37.07 -1.90 2.30
C LEU A 642 36.45 -3.30 2.06
N ARG A 643 35.73 -3.83 3.04
CA ARG A 643 34.99 -5.09 2.94
C ARG A 643 33.54 -4.89 2.51
N THR A 644 33.07 -3.64 2.43
CA THR A 644 31.71 -3.34 1.96
C THR A 644 31.60 -3.77 0.50
N GLU A 645 30.66 -4.62 0.24
CA GLU A 645 30.36 -5.16 -1.08
C GLU A 645 30.12 -4.02 -2.08
N GLY A 646 30.75 -4.07 -3.23
CA GLY A 646 30.62 -3.06 -4.28
C GLY A 646 31.59 -1.88 -4.22
N VAL A 647 32.24 -1.57 -3.10
CA VAL A 647 33.12 -0.38 -2.98
C VAL A 647 34.24 -0.32 -4.04
N LYS A 648 34.85 -1.46 -4.34
CA LYS A 648 35.96 -1.56 -5.30
C LYS A 648 35.51 -1.75 -6.75
N SER A 649 34.24 -2.06 -6.98
CA SER A 649 33.67 -2.44 -8.27
C SER A 649 32.71 -1.43 -8.86
N VAL A 650 32.61 -0.24 -8.29
CA VAL A 650 31.70 0.81 -8.79
C VAL A 650 32.09 1.22 -10.22
N ASN A 651 31.17 0.99 -11.15
CA ASN A 651 31.33 1.33 -12.55
C ASN A 651 30.61 2.64 -12.91
N PHE A 652 29.49 2.92 -12.24
CA PHE A 652 28.66 4.08 -12.51
C PHE A 652 28.16 4.74 -11.23
N LEU A 653 28.16 6.06 -11.21
CA LEU A 653 27.46 6.88 -10.22
C LEU A 653 26.13 7.34 -10.78
N VAL A 654 25.04 7.02 -10.11
CA VAL A 654 23.72 7.62 -10.31
C VAL A 654 23.60 8.77 -9.32
N LEU A 655 23.77 9.98 -9.79
CA LEU A 655 23.60 11.20 -9.00
C LEU A 655 22.18 11.70 -9.16
N TYR A 656 21.42 11.78 -8.07
CA TYR A 656 20.06 12.28 -8.10
C TYR A 656 19.87 13.51 -7.19
N ASN A 657 18.95 14.36 -7.60
CA ASN A 657 18.59 15.54 -6.85
C ASN A 657 17.48 15.21 -5.86
N PHE A 658 17.78 15.32 -4.57
CA PHE A 658 16.82 15.03 -3.51
C PHE A 658 15.60 15.95 -3.48
N LYS A 659 15.75 17.17 -4.00
CA LYS A 659 14.66 18.17 -4.06
C LYS A 659 13.78 18.00 -5.31
N ASN A 660 14.29 17.33 -6.33
CA ASN A 660 13.62 17.13 -7.62
C ASN A 660 13.70 15.64 -7.98
N GLU A 661 12.73 14.86 -7.57
CA GLU A 661 12.73 13.40 -7.52
C GLU A 661 12.92 12.70 -8.87
N CYS A 662 12.65 13.39 -9.97
CA CYS A 662 12.80 12.87 -11.33
C CYS A 662 14.14 13.21 -11.98
N ASP A 663 15.00 13.99 -11.31
CA ASP A 663 16.22 14.51 -11.91
C ASP A 663 17.44 13.69 -11.44
N PHE A 664 17.85 12.74 -12.24
CA PHE A 664 19.07 11.98 -12.01
C PHE A 664 19.97 12.00 -13.23
N THR A 665 21.27 11.88 -12.99
CA THR A 665 22.28 11.81 -14.04
C THR A 665 23.25 10.67 -13.73
N ILE A 666 23.60 9.88 -14.74
CA ILE A 666 24.53 8.76 -14.60
C ILE A 666 25.89 9.15 -15.14
N TYR A 667 26.92 8.93 -14.33
CA TYR A 667 28.32 9.18 -14.71
C TYR A 667 29.13 7.90 -14.64
N ARG A 668 30.04 7.70 -15.60
CA ARG A 668 31.01 6.61 -15.52
C ARG A 668 32.01 6.92 -14.42
N VAL A 669 32.32 5.94 -13.57
CA VAL A 669 33.42 6.02 -12.59
C VAL A 669 34.70 5.59 -13.25
N VAL A 670 35.72 6.45 -13.22
CA VAL A 670 37.05 6.19 -13.84
C VAL A 670 37.96 5.51 -12.84
N LYS A 671 38.02 6.01 -11.62
CA LYS A 671 38.81 5.45 -10.51
C LYS A 671 38.23 5.84 -9.16
N HIS A 672 38.70 5.15 -8.13
CA HIS A 672 38.43 5.53 -6.75
C HIS A 672 39.70 5.53 -5.93
N GLU A 673 39.79 6.38 -4.91
CA GLU A 673 40.93 6.53 -4.02
C GLU A 673 40.44 6.73 -2.59
N VAL A 674 41.10 6.14 -1.62
CA VAL A 674 40.90 6.47 -0.21
C VAL A 674 41.68 7.74 0.10
N LYS A 675 41.00 8.73 0.67
CA LYS A 675 41.56 10.01 1.09
C LYS A 675 41.37 10.20 2.57
N THR A 676 42.47 10.55 3.26
CA THR A 676 42.41 10.91 4.66
C THR A 676 41.71 12.23 4.87
N ARG A 677 41.32 12.50 6.11
CA ARG A 677 40.68 13.78 6.47
C ARG A 677 41.57 14.98 6.06
N GLU A 678 42.86 14.91 6.25
CA GLU A 678 43.84 15.96 5.91
C GLU A 678 43.92 16.17 4.39
N GLU A 679 43.92 15.08 3.60
CA GLU A 679 43.85 15.16 2.14
C GLU A 679 42.56 15.74 1.62
N MET A 680 41.45 15.50 2.31
CA MET A 680 40.12 16.11 1.96
C MET A 680 40.13 17.62 2.21
N ILE A 681 40.84 18.14 3.23
CA ILE A 681 41.01 19.57 3.46
C ILE A 681 41.78 20.18 2.28
N VAL A 682 42.88 19.54 1.83
CA VAL A 682 43.65 19.97 0.66
C VAL A 682 42.81 20.00 -0.62
N LEU A 683 41.82 19.09 -0.74
CA LEU A 683 40.88 19.05 -1.85
C LEU A 683 39.72 20.08 -1.72
N ASN A 684 39.76 20.96 -0.70
CA ASN A 684 38.74 21.94 -0.39
C ASN A 684 37.34 21.30 -0.15
N TYR A 685 37.28 20.11 0.47
CA TYR A 685 36.04 19.51 0.85
C TYR A 685 35.45 20.25 2.06
N PRO A 686 34.15 20.65 2.02
CA PRO A 686 33.54 21.38 3.13
C PRO A 686 33.45 20.53 4.39
N THR A 687 34.10 20.99 5.46
CA THR A 687 34.09 20.39 6.82
C THR A 687 34.27 18.87 6.87
N PRO A 688 35.44 18.34 6.45
CA PRO A 688 35.69 16.90 6.48
C PRO A 688 35.74 16.36 7.92
N GLN A 689 34.97 15.33 8.20
CA GLN A 689 34.81 14.73 9.53
C GLN A 689 35.49 13.35 9.70
N SER A 690 35.84 12.69 8.61
CA SER A 690 36.41 11.35 8.58
C SER A 690 37.23 11.16 7.31
N ASP A 691 37.79 9.98 7.11
CA ASP A 691 38.33 9.58 5.83
C ASP A 691 37.21 9.30 4.82
N TYR A 692 37.50 9.38 3.54
CA TYR A 692 36.55 9.23 2.46
C TYR A 692 37.09 8.37 1.33
N ILE A 693 36.20 7.63 0.67
CA ILE A 693 36.49 7.11 -0.66
C ILE A 693 35.99 8.16 -1.66
N VAL A 694 36.89 8.63 -2.51
CA VAL A 694 36.61 9.61 -3.55
C VAL A 694 36.61 8.90 -4.90
N TYR A 695 35.50 8.99 -5.60
CA TYR A 695 35.31 8.49 -6.97
C TYR A 695 35.57 9.61 -7.96
N SER A 696 36.46 9.41 -8.93
CA SER A 696 36.66 10.31 -10.06
C SER A 696 35.64 9.97 -11.15
N LEU A 697 34.93 10.99 -11.61
CA LEU A 697 33.83 10.85 -12.58
C LEU A 697 34.31 11.20 -13.99
N GLY A 698 33.89 10.38 -14.94
CA GLY A 698 34.17 10.55 -16.36
C GLY A 698 32.99 11.15 -17.14
N GLU A 699 32.68 10.54 -18.26
CA GLU A 699 31.59 10.97 -19.14
C GLU A 699 30.20 10.70 -18.55
N GLN A 700 29.23 11.50 -18.95
CA GLN A 700 27.83 11.25 -18.70
C GLN A 700 27.36 10.11 -19.60
N VAL A 701 26.53 9.22 -19.02
CA VAL A 701 26.00 8.05 -19.70
C VAL A 701 24.48 8.10 -19.66
N VAL A 702 23.83 7.73 -20.74
CA VAL A 702 22.37 7.56 -20.80
C VAL A 702 22.06 6.07 -20.98
N ILE A 703 21.20 5.56 -20.15
CA ILE A 703 20.73 4.17 -20.20
C ILE A 703 19.20 4.22 -20.41
N PRO A 704 18.71 4.07 -21.64
CA PRO A 704 17.28 4.12 -21.92
C PRO A 704 16.49 3.04 -21.15
N GLY A 705 15.32 3.40 -20.63
CA GLY A 705 14.44 2.49 -19.91
C GLY A 705 14.74 2.29 -18.42
N ILE A 706 15.71 3.03 -17.86
CA ILE A 706 15.98 3.02 -16.41
C ILE A 706 15.08 4.02 -15.69
N ASP A 707 14.34 3.52 -14.70
CA ASP A 707 13.60 4.32 -13.74
C ASP A 707 14.26 4.23 -12.35
N VAL A 708 15.05 5.25 -12.01
CA VAL A 708 15.77 5.32 -10.73
C VAL A 708 14.79 5.45 -9.56
N ALA A 709 13.70 6.18 -9.74
CA ALA A 709 12.69 6.35 -8.69
C ALA A 709 12.06 5.01 -8.33
N LYS A 710 11.72 4.21 -9.32
CA LYS A 710 11.17 2.85 -9.13
C LYS A 710 12.14 1.93 -8.41
N ILE A 711 13.44 2.03 -8.71
CA ILE A 711 14.49 1.21 -8.06
C ILE A 711 14.69 1.61 -6.60
N LEU A 712 14.76 2.90 -6.33
CA LEU A 712 14.84 3.43 -4.97
C LEU A 712 13.65 2.97 -4.13
N PHE A 713 12.47 2.96 -4.72
CA PHE A 713 11.24 2.50 -4.11
C PHE A 713 11.27 0.99 -3.80
N HIS A 714 11.61 0.14 -4.76
CA HIS A 714 11.69 -1.31 -4.57
C HIS A 714 12.73 -1.76 -3.53
N LYS A 715 13.79 -0.98 -3.31
CA LYS A 715 14.84 -1.27 -2.31
C LYS A 715 14.52 -0.73 -0.91
N ARG A 716 13.29 -0.27 -0.63
CA ARG A 716 12.84 0.29 0.65
C ARG A 716 13.75 1.42 1.16
N ILE A 717 14.20 2.26 0.26
CA ILE A 717 15.09 3.34 0.61
C ILE A 717 14.24 4.53 1.04
N ASP A 718 14.15 4.75 2.35
CA ASP A 718 13.61 5.99 2.88
C ASP A 718 14.57 7.13 2.51
N ARG A 719 14.11 8.01 1.64
CA ARG A 719 14.88 9.12 1.08
C ARG A 719 15.38 10.07 2.16
N LYS A 720 14.56 10.35 3.18
CA LYS A 720 14.92 11.22 4.32
C LYS A 720 15.93 10.55 5.24
N ALA A 721 15.72 9.32 5.61
CA ALA A 721 16.61 8.55 6.47
C ALA A 721 18.00 8.40 5.84
N ARG A 722 18.08 8.13 4.54
CA ARG A 722 19.35 8.02 3.83
C ARG A 722 20.16 9.30 3.77
N TYR A 723 19.49 10.41 3.55
CA TYR A 723 20.16 11.71 3.55
C TYR A 723 20.69 12.06 4.94
N ILE A 724 19.95 11.69 5.99
CA ILE A 724 20.36 11.89 7.39
C ILE A 724 21.49 10.92 7.77
N ASP A 725 21.35 9.63 7.41
CA ASP A 725 22.30 8.57 7.79
C ASP A 725 23.53 8.50 6.86
N GLY A 726 23.47 9.12 5.67
CA GLY A 726 24.58 9.18 4.72
C GLY A 726 25.03 7.82 4.18
N ALA A 727 24.25 6.75 4.36
CA ALA A 727 24.61 5.40 3.97
C ALA A 727 24.61 5.23 2.44
N PRO A 728 25.74 4.83 1.81
CA PRO A 728 25.81 4.61 0.38
C PRO A 728 25.04 3.35 -0.05
N LEU A 729 24.38 3.40 -1.22
CA LEU A 729 23.74 2.26 -1.83
C LEU A 729 24.54 1.77 -3.02
N PHE A 730 24.97 0.52 -2.94
CA PHE A 730 25.57 -0.20 -4.04
C PHE A 730 24.54 -1.16 -4.64
N LEU A 731 24.36 -1.10 -5.95
CA LEU A 731 23.51 -2.01 -6.72
C LEU A 731 24.37 -2.84 -7.66
N GLU A 732 24.38 -4.16 -7.47
CA GLU A 732 25.02 -5.09 -8.40
C GLU A 732 24.04 -5.44 -9.51
N GLY A 733 24.39 -5.03 -10.71
CA GLY A 733 23.54 -5.20 -11.86
C GLY A 733 22.21 -4.45 -11.73
N TRP A 734 21.58 -4.23 -12.87
CA TRP A 734 20.27 -3.62 -12.89
C TRP A 734 19.20 -4.72 -12.91
N LYS A 735 18.87 -5.25 -11.74
CA LYS A 735 17.76 -6.21 -11.62
C LYS A 735 16.47 -5.40 -11.58
N ILE A 736 15.79 -5.40 -12.69
CA ILE A 736 14.41 -4.87 -12.83
C ILE A 736 13.46 -5.84 -12.14
#